data_b6a32cd0396f4a5dd43fa0a351509e57
#
_entry.id   b6a32cd0396f4a5dd43fa0a351509e57
#
_cell.length_a   1.000
_cell.length_b   1.000
_cell.length_c   1.000
_cell.angle_alpha   90.00
_cell.angle_beta   90.00
_cell.angle_gamma   90.00
#
_symmetry.space_group_name_H-M   'P 1'
#
loop_
_entity.id
_entity.type
_entity.pdbx_description
1 polymer ?
#
loop_
_entity_poly.entity_id
_entity_poly.type
_entity_poly.pdbx_seq_one_letter_code
_entity_poly.pdbx_strand_id
1 'polypeptide(L)'
;MSKKYIYLFSEGNAKMRELLGGKGANLAEMTGLGLPVPQGFTISTEACTQYYEDGRRINDDIQAQIFEYIAKMEEITGKKFGDKENPLLVSVRSGARASMPGMMDTILNLGLNEDVVDVLAKKSNNPRWAWDCYRRFIQMYSDVVMEVGKKYFEQLIDAMKEKKGVTQDVELDADDLKELAGQFKAEYKAKIGKDFPTDPKEQLMGAIQAVFRSWDNPRANVYRRDNDIPYSWGTAVNVQMMAFGNMGDDCGTGVAFTRDPATGEKKLMGEFLTNAQGEDVVAGVRTPMPIAEMAEKFPEAYDEFVKVCNILEDHYRDMQDMEFTVEHGKLYMLQCRNGKRTAPAALKIACDLVDEGMISEQQAVAMIDPRNLDTLLHPQFDPAALKAAAPVGKALPASPGAACGKIVFSAEDAKEWAARGEKVVLVRLETSPEDIEGMKAAQGILTVRGGMTSHAAVVARGMGKCCVSGCGAINMDEANKQFTLAGKTYHEGDWLSLDGSTGNIYDGAMPTVDASVGGDFGRIMAWADKFRRLQVRTNADTPHDAAKARELGAQGIGLCRTEHMFFEGDRIAAIREMICSDTVEQREKALAKLLPMQQGDFEGIYEAMEGCPVTIRFLDPPLHEFVPTEEHDIELLAKDMGKSVADIKAIISSLHEFNPMMGHRGCRLAVTFPEIAVMQTRAVIRAAINVQKKHPDWNMVPEIMIPLVGEVKELKYVKDVVVKTADEELAAAGMKMKYLVGTMIEIPRAALTADEIAKEAEFFSFGTNDLTQMTFGFSRDDAGKFLGAYYDKKIYESDPFAKLDQVGVGKLVKMAAKLGRETRPELHLGICGEHGGDPSSVEFCHKVGLDYVSCSPFRVPIARLAAAQAAIKEM
;
A
#
# COMPACT_ATOMS: atom_id res chain seq x y z
N MET A 1 32.23 -12.33 26.01
CA MET A 1 32.62 -11.53 24.83
C MET A 1 31.52 -10.50 24.57
N SER A 2 31.88 -9.23 24.35
CA SER A 2 30.92 -8.20 24.01
C SER A 2 30.30 -8.49 22.61
N LYS A 3 29.05 -8.13 22.42
CA LYS A 3 28.35 -8.29 21.14
C LYS A 3 29.01 -7.41 20.08
N LYS A 4 29.16 -7.93 18.87
CA LYS A 4 29.63 -7.17 17.71
C LYS A 4 28.47 -6.36 17.11
N TYR A 5 28.61 -5.04 17.08
CA TYR A 5 27.63 -4.12 16.53
C TYR A 5 28.05 -3.50 15.20
N ILE A 6 29.33 -3.58 14.85
CA ILE A 6 29.92 -2.84 13.73
C ILE A 6 30.70 -3.79 12.82
N TYR A 7 30.63 -3.52 11.52
CA TYR A 7 31.20 -4.35 10.47
C TYR A 7 31.88 -3.45 9.43
N LEU A 8 33.16 -3.72 9.14
CA LEU A 8 33.82 -3.14 7.96
C LEU A 8 33.08 -3.62 6.70
N PHE A 9 33.13 -2.83 5.63
CA PHE A 9 32.57 -3.28 4.35
C PHE A 9 33.18 -4.62 3.92
N SER A 10 34.46 -4.83 4.15
CA SER A 10 35.14 -6.10 3.88
C SER A 10 34.68 -7.28 4.73
N GLU A 11 33.98 -7.02 5.83
CA GLU A 11 33.45 -8.06 6.74
C GLU A 11 32.02 -8.46 6.43
N GLY A 12 31.33 -7.78 5.48
CA GLY A 12 29.93 -8.02 5.17
C GLY A 12 29.69 -8.49 3.74
N ASN A 13 28.43 -8.78 3.45
CA ASN A 13 27.96 -9.16 2.12
C ASN A 13 26.46 -8.87 1.96
N ALA A 14 25.93 -9.07 0.76
CA ALA A 14 24.52 -8.80 0.42
C ALA A 14 23.51 -9.61 1.23
N LYS A 15 23.89 -10.76 1.77
CA LYS A 15 23.02 -11.62 2.59
C LYS A 15 22.79 -11.08 4.00
N MET A 16 23.55 -10.08 4.41
CA MET A 16 23.46 -9.47 5.73
C MET A 16 22.56 -8.24 5.77
N ARG A 17 21.60 -8.16 4.87
CA ARG A 17 20.70 -7.01 4.74
C ARG A 17 19.92 -6.69 6.02
N GLU A 18 19.53 -7.70 6.78
CA GLU A 18 18.82 -7.50 8.05
C GLU A 18 19.67 -6.74 9.08
N LEU A 19 20.97 -7.02 9.08
CA LEU A 19 21.92 -6.47 10.02
C LEU A 19 22.56 -5.17 9.55
N LEU A 20 22.90 -5.09 8.26
CA LEU A 20 23.62 -3.96 7.69
C LEU A 20 22.72 -2.95 6.98
N GLY A 21 21.43 -3.24 6.85
CA GLY A 21 20.53 -2.46 6.00
C GLY A 21 20.79 -2.71 4.52
N GLY A 22 19.98 -2.12 3.66
CA GLY A 22 20.13 -2.29 2.20
C GLY A 22 21.41 -1.65 1.67
N LYS A 23 21.71 -0.43 2.06
CA LYS A 23 22.91 0.31 1.62
C LYS A 23 24.19 -0.34 2.11
N GLY A 24 24.26 -0.68 3.39
CA GLY A 24 25.44 -1.30 3.99
C GLY A 24 25.77 -2.66 3.40
N ALA A 25 24.75 -3.48 3.19
CA ALA A 25 24.91 -4.80 2.58
C ALA A 25 25.45 -4.68 1.15
N ASN A 26 24.94 -3.74 0.36
CA ASN A 26 25.39 -3.53 -1.02
C ASN A 26 26.79 -2.91 -1.10
N LEU A 27 27.13 -2.00 -0.20
CA LEU A 27 28.51 -1.48 -0.12
C LEU A 27 29.51 -2.60 0.21
N ALA A 28 29.13 -3.48 1.13
CA ALA A 28 29.95 -4.66 1.47
C ALA A 28 30.10 -5.60 0.27
N GLU A 29 28.99 -5.86 -0.44
CA GLU A 29 29.00 -6.73 -1.62
C GLU A 29 29.86 -6.17 -2.75
N MET A 30 29.73 -4.88 -3.05
CA MET A 30 30.57 -4.21 -4.04
C MET A 30 32.06 -4.27 -3.67
N THR A 31 32.36 -4.10 -2.39
CA THR A 31 33.74 -4.23 -1.88
C THR A 31 34.26 -5.64 -2.12
N GLY A 32 33.46 -6.66 -1.82
CA GLY A 32 33.81 -8.07 -2.05
C GLY A 32 34.00 -8.43 -3.52
N LEU A 33 33.33 -7.73 -4.43
CA LEU A 33 33.48 -7.89 -5.88
C LEU A 33 34.72 -7.17 -6.44
N GLY A 34 35.44 -6.47 -5.59
CA GLY A 34 36.65 -5.71 -6.01
C GLY A 34 36.35 -4.41 -6.72
N LEU A 35 35.12 -3.89 -6.61
CA LEU A 35 34.75 -2.63 -7.22
C LEU A 35 35.30 -1.43 -6.43
N PRO A 36 35.49 -0.26 -7.08
CA PRO A 36 36.10 0.90 -6.42
C PRO A 36 35.12 1.59 -5.47
N VAL A 37 35.04 1.10 -4.24
CA VAL A 37 34.18 1.64 -3.19
C VAL A 37 35.06 2.35 -2.17
N PRO A 38 34.78 3.61 -1.79
CA PRO A 38 35.45 4.24 -0.65
C PRO A 38 35.26 3.40 0.61
N GLN A 39 36.33 3.20 1.34
CA GLN A 39 36.33 2.32 2.52
C GLN A 39 35.44 2.87 3.63
N GLY A 40 34.91 1.98 4.45
CA GLY A 40 34.04 2.35 5.55
C GLY A 40 33.56 1.17 6.37
N PHE A 41 32.68 1.48 7.30
CA PHE A 41 32.05 0.45 8.13
C PHE A 41 30.55 0.76 8.30
N THR A 42 29.80 -0.26 8.66
CA THR A 42 28.37 -0.16 8.96
C THR A 42 28.14 -0.44 10.45
N ILE A 43 27.42 0.47 11.10
CA ILE A 43 26.89 0.27 12.44
C ILE A 43 25.53 -0.42 12.26
N SER A 44 25.39 -1.62 12.85
CA SER A 44 24.25 -2.50 12.56
C SER A 44 22.90 -1.97 13.06
N THR A 45 21.83 -2.52 12.51
CA THR A 45 20.46 -2.27 12.96
C THR A 45 20.26 -2.67 14.43
N GLU A 46 21.02 -3.64 14.91
CA GLU A 46 20.99 -4.05 16.32
C GLU A 46 21.48 -2.94 17.25
N ALA A 47 22.44 -2.13 16.81
CA ALA A 47 22.91 -0.96 17.58
C ALA A 47 21.79 0.10 17.66
N CYS A 48 21.00 0.27 16.62
CA CYS A 48 19.83 1.16 16.64
C CYS A 48 18.80 0.69 17.65
N THR A 49 18.46 -0.60 17.63
CA THR A 49 17.51 -1.18 18.58
C THR A 49 18.01 -0.99 20.02
N GLN A 50 19.30 -1.23 20.26
CA GLN A 50 19.91 -1.02 21.57
C GLN A 50 19.87 0.45 22.01
N TYR A 51 20.07 1.37 21.08
CA TYR A 51 19.94 2.82 21.35
C TYR A 51 18.57 3.18 21.93
N TYR A 52 17.49 2.62 21.36
CA TYR A 52 16.14 2.87 21.86
C TYR A 52 15.87 2.15 23.19
N GLU A 53 16.37 0.95 23.37
CA GLU A 53 16.26 0.21 24.64
C GLU A 53 16.99 0.92 25.78
N ASP A 54 18.09 1.59 25.48
CA ASP A 54 18.90 2.35 26.44
C ASP A 54 18.36 3.79 26.67
N GLY A 55 17.15 4.09 26.25
CA GLY A 55 16.52 5.38 26.45
C GLY A 55 17.06 6.47 25.53
N ARG A 56 17.27 6.18 24.27
CA ARG A 56 17.80 7.05 23.23
C ARG A 56 19.22 7.52 23.51
N ARG A 57 20.05 6.59 23.88
CA ARG A 57 21.47 6.80 24.19
C ARG A 57 22.33 5.71 23.57
N ILE A 58 23.48 6.10 23.02
CA ILE A 58 24.49 5.14 22.56
C ILE A 58 25.32 4.73 23.79
N ASN A 59 25.31 3.45 24.15
CA ASN A 59 26.01 2.96 25.31
C ASN A 59 27.56 2.95 25.11
N ASP A 60 28.28 2.81 26.22
CA ASP A 60 29.75 2.89 26.18
C ASP A 60 30.39 1.80 25.32
N ASP A 61 29.79 0.61 25.27
CA ASP A 61 30.32 -0.50 24.46
C ASP A 61 30.20 -0.20 22.96
N ILE A 62 29.04 0.29 22.51
CA ILE A 62 28.86 0.68 21.10
C ILE A 62 29.79 1.84 20.75
N GLN A 63 29.89 2.83 21.61
CA GLN A 63 30.79 3.97 21.40
C GLN A 63 32.26 3.52 21.28
N ALA A 64 32.69 2.61 22.13
CA ALA A 64 34.03 2.06 22.07
C ALA A 64 34.30 1.32 20.75
N GLN A 65 33.32 0.56 20.26
CA GLN A 65 33.41 -0.12 18.97
C GLN A 65 33.49 0.88 17.82
N ILE A 66 32.70 1.97 17.87
CA ILE A 66 32.76 3.01 16.85
C ILE A 66 34.18 3.58 16.73
N PHE A 67 34.79 3.91 17.84
CA PHE A 67 36.16 4.48 17.84
C PHE A 67 37.21 3.45 17.42
N GLU A 68 37.03 2.20 17.79
CA GLU A 68 37.88 1.09 17.32
C GLU A 68 37.82 0.97 15.79
N TYR A 69 36.62 1.07 15.19
CA TYR A 69 36.47 0.96 13.75
C TYR A 69 36.94 2.21 13.00
N ILE A 70 36.88 3.39 13.60
CA ILE A 70 37.54 4.58 13.06
C ILE A 70 39.05 4.35 12.99
N ALA A 71 39.64 3.76 14.03
CA ALA A 71 41.09 3.42 14.03
C ALA A 71 41.42 2.42 12.92
N LYS A 72 40.54 1.44 12.68
CA LYS A 72 40.70 0.50 11.54
C LYS A 72 40.63 1.20 10.20
N MET A 73 39.73 2.15 10.04
CA MET A 73 39.63 2.96 8.81
C MET A 73 40.91 3.80 8.62
N GLU A 74 41.44 4.39 9.66
CA GLU A 74 42.68 5.15 9.60
C GLU A 74 43.84 4.28 9.08
N GLU A 75 43.92 3.05 9.56
CA GLU A 75 44.92 2.09 9.09
C GLU A 75 44.71 1.72 7.62
N ILE A 76 43.50 1.43 7.20
CA ILE A 76 43.16 1.04 5.82
C ILE A 76 43.39 2.18 4.82
N THR A 77 43.02 3.39 5.18
CA THR A 77 43.10 4.56 4.28
C THR A 77 44.44 5.29 4.32
N GLY A 78 45.22 5.09 5.35
CA GLY A 78 46.44 5.84 5.59
C GLY A 78 46.23 7.29 6.01
N LYS A 79 44.96 7.65 6.31
CA LYS A 79 44.54 8.99 6.76
C LYS A 79 44.08 8.91 8.20
N LYS A 80 44.19 10.00 8.95
CA LYS A 80 43.77 10.07 10.34
C LYS A 80 42.63 11.06 10.54
N PHE A 81 41.68 10.66 11.33
CA PHE A 81 40.52 11.48 11.67
C PHE A 81 40.95 12.66 12.57
N GLY A 82 40.78 13.89 12.06
CA GLY A 82 41.18 15.10 12.76
C GLY A 82 42.69 15.42 12.68
N ASP A 83 43.45 14.74 11.82
CA ASP A 83 44.89 14.95 11.67
C ASP A 83 45.22 16.28 11.00
N LYS A 84 46.34 16.86 11.38
CA LYS A 84 46.89 18.10 10.78
C LYS A 84 47.79 17.86 9.59
N GLU A 85 48.09 16.61 9.27
CA GLU A 85 48.96 16.26 8.15
C GLU A 85 48.22 15.59 7.01
N ASN A 86 47.46 14.56 7.31
CA ASN A 86 46.67 13.81 6.32
C ASN A 86 45.31 13.45 6.88
N PRO A 87 44.35 14.40 6.90
CA PRO A 87 43.08 14.22 7.56
C PRO A 87 42.16 13.28 6.80
N LEU A 88 41.44 12.42 7.54
CA LEU A 88 40.35 11.60 7.08
C LEU A 88 39.02 12.38 7.24
N LEU A 89 38.24 12.50 6.19
CA LEU A 89 36.86 12.96 6.26
C LEU A 89 35.95 11.81 5.96
N VAL A 90 34.80 11.77 6.66
CA VAL A 90 33.81 10.71 6.49
C VAL A 90 32.40 11.27 6.28
N SER A 91 31.56 10.49 5.62
CA SER A 91 30.11 10.69 5.60
C SER A 91 29.44 9.75 6.59
N VAL A 92 28.30 10.18 7.10
CA VAL A 92 27.42 9.35 7.93
C VAL A 92 26.05 9.30 7.24
N ARG A 93 25.63 8.12 6.85
CA ARG A 93 24.38 7.90 6.10
C ARG A 93 23.53 6.85 6.79
N SER A 94 22.22 7.06 6.78
CA SER A 94 21.26 6.05 7.20
C SER A 94 21.17 4.91 6.17
N GLY A 95 20.76 3.74 6.63
CA GLY A 95 20.54 2.59 5.76
C GLY A 95 19.60 1.60 6.40
N ALA A 96 18.30 1.75 6.18
CA ALA A 96 17.31 0.78 6.65
C ALA A 96 17.27 -0.45 5.74
N ARG A 97 16.69 -1.53 6.24
CA ARG A 97 16.48 -2.77 5.49
C ARG A 97 15.66 -2.53 4.23
N ALA A 98 14.64 -1.68 4.32
CA ALA A 98 13.84 -1.22 3.19
C ALA A 98 14.17 0.23 2.84
N SER A 99 14.12 0.60 1.57
CA SER A 99 14.40 1.96 1.13
C SER A 99 13.34 2.94 1.64
N MET A 100 13.81 4.04 2.25
CA MET A 100 12.96 5.12 2.78
C MET A 100 13.45 6.47 2.25
N PRO A 101 13.17 6.82 0.98
CA PRO A 101 13.71 8.02 0.35
C PRO A 101 13.29 9.31 1.06
N GLY A 102 14.25 10.17 1.37
CA GLY A 102 13.99 11.47 1.99
C GLY A 102 13.50 11.43 3.44
N MET A 103 13.38 10.25 4.04
CA MET A 103 12.87 10.09 5.41
C MET A 103 13.98 10.10 6.46
N MET A 104 15.21 9.84 6.06
CA MET A 104 16.35 9.67 6.96
C MET A 104 17.56 10.46 6.46
N ASP A 105 18.44 10.78 7.39
CA ASP A 105 19.42 11.84 7.23
C ASP A 105 20.81 11.37 6.73
N THR A 106 21.48 12.28 6.02
CA THR A 106 22.86 12.12 5.58
C THR A 106 23.67 13.33 6.04
N ILE A 107 24.86 13.08 6.60
CA ILE A 107 25.80 14.13 6.98
C ILE A 107 27.13 13.88 6.28
N LEU A 108 27.64 14.88 5.57
CA LEU A 108 28.88 14.80 4.80
C LEU A 108 29.98 15.60 5.50
N ASN A 109 31.23 15.30 5.14
CA ASN A 109 32.40 16.09 5.52
C ASN A 109 32.71 16.12 7.03
N LEU A 110 32.34 15.06 7.76
CA LEU A 110 32.68 14.96 9.18
C LEU A 110 34.22 14.85 9.37
N GLY A 111 34.70 15.53 10.35
CA GLY A 111 36.14 15.65 10.65
C GLY A 111 36.71 17.03 10.38
N LEU A 112 35.89 17.93 9.78
CA LEU A 112 36.33 19.30 9.50
C LEU A 112 36.30 20.19 10.73
N ASN A 113 37.35 20.94 10.89
CA ASN A 113 37.50 22.08 11.77
C ASN A 113 38.43 23.09 11.10
N GLU A 114 38.69 24.19 11.72
CA GLU A 114 39.52 25.25 11.12
C GLU A 114 40.96 24.79 10.79
N ASP A 115 41.56 23.98 11.64
CA ASP A 115 42.90 23.43 11.39
C ASP A 115 42.90 22.47 10.20
N VAL A 116 41.91 21.60 10.11
CA VAL A 116 41.78 20.60 9.04
C VAL A 116 41.45 21.27 7.70
N VAL A 117 40.60 22.31 7.68
CA VAL A 117 40.30 23.07 6.48
C VAL A 117 41.54 23.71 5.89
N ASP A 118 42.40 24.33 6.74
CA ASP A 118 43.63 24.94 6.27
C ASP A 118 44.59 23.91 5.66
N VAL A 119 44.71 22.75 6.28
CA VAL A 119 45.54 21.64 5.76
C VAL A 119 44.99 21.18 4.39
N LEU A 120 43.69 20.98 4.27
CA LEU A 120 43.09 20.53 3.02
C LEU A 120 43.21 21.58 1.91
N ALA A 121 43.08 22.86 2.25
CA ALA A 121 43.26 23.98 1.30
C ALA A 121 44.69 23.99 0.73
N LYS A 122 45.69 23.75 1.55
CA LYS A 122 47.09 23.69 1.15
C LYS A 122 47.41 22.43 0.34
N LYS A 123 47.00 21.26 0.83
CA LYS A 123 47.26 19.97 0.18
C LYS A 123 46.59 19.85 -1.21
N SER A 124 45.36 20.30 -1.33
CA SER A 124 44.63 20.25 -2.59
C SER A 124 44.99 21.38 -3.55
N ASN A 125 45.70 22.41 -3.06
CA ASN A 125 45.90 23.66 -3.78
C ASN A 125 44.59 24.26 -4.25
N ASN A 126 43.51 24.03 -3.51
CA ASN A 126 42.15 24.48 -3.83
C ASN A 126 41.45 24.98 -2.56
N PRO A 127 41.79 26.20 -2.09
CA PRO A 127 41.18 26.78 -0.89
C PRO A 127 39.65 26.91 -1.01
N ARG A 128 39.17 27.23 -2.20
CA ARG A 128 37.71 27.37 -2.43
C ARG A 128 36.98 26.07 -2.10
N TRP A 129 37.48 24.96 -2.62
CA TRP A 129 36.93 23.64 -2.33
C TRP A 129 36.88 23.34 -0.84
N ALA A 130 38.00 23.54 -0.15
CA ALA A 130 38.10 23.25 1.27
C ALA A 130 37.10 24.06 2.10
N TRP A 131 36.98 25.36 1.86
CA TRP A 131 36.07 26.24 2.56
C TRP A 131 34.61 25.99 2.19
N ASP A 132 34.33 25.59 0.96
CA ASP A 132 33.01 25.15 0.55
C ASP A 132 32.59 23.89 1.28
N CYS A 133 33.47 22.91 1.41
CA CYS A 133 33.23 21.71 2.21
C CYS A 133 32.91 22.05 3.67
N TYR A 134 33.65 23.01 4.26
CA TYR A 134 33.42 23.37 5.65
C TYR A 134 32.09 24.09 5.85
N ARG A 135 31.76 25.05 5.00
CA ARG A 135 30.47 25.73 5.13
C ARG A 135 29.30 24.78 4.93
N ARG A 136 29.40 23.84 3.98
CA ARG A 136 28.39 22.79 3.76
C ARG A 136 28.26 21.90 4.99
N PHE A 137 29.35 21.52 5.59
CA PHE A 137 29.36 20.70 6.80
C PHE A 137 28.67 21.42 7.97
N ILE A 138 29.00 22.69 8.20
CA ILE A 138 28.39 23.46 9.28
C ILE A 138 26.89 23.57 9.06
N GLN A 139 26.44 23.87 7.85
CA GLN A 139 25.02 23.96 7.52
C GLN A 139 24.30 22.62 7.74
N MET A 140 24.85 21.56 7.21
CA MET A 140 24.24 20.22 7.27
C MET A 140 24.20 19.70 8.70
N TYR A 141 25.29 19.85 9.45
CA TYR A 141 25.34 19.45 10.86
C TYR A 141 24.33 20.26 11.70
N SER A 142 24.28 21.55 11.48
CA SER A 142 23.33 22.43 12.20
C SER A 142 21.87 22.06 11.90
N ASP A 143 21.53 21.83 10.64
CA ASP A 143 20.19 21.46 10.21
C ASP A 143 19.79 20.05 10.67
N VAL A 144 20.63 19.07 10.40
CA VAL A 144 20.31 17.64 10.61
C VAL A 144 20.52 17.22 12.06
N VAL A 145 21.69 17.53 12.63
CA VAL A 145 22.05 17.05 13.98
C VAL A 145 21.39 17.92 15.05
N MET A 146 21.40 19.22 14.88
CA MET A 146 20.95 20.17 15.91
C MET A 146 19.60 20.79 15.64
N GLU A 147 18.97 20.45 14.51
CA GLU A 147 17.59 20.89 14.15
C GLU A 147 17.42 22.42 14.08
N VAL A 148 18.47 23.14 13.68
CA VAL A 148 18.45 24.63 13.54
C VAL A 148 17.74 25.04 12.29
N GLY A 149 17.29 24.38 11.41
CA GLY A 149 16.61 24.81 10.21
C GLY A 149 17.53 25.41 9.14
N LYS A 150 17.49 24.77 7.99
CA LYS A 150 18.29 25.07 6.81
C LYS A 150 18.11 26.53 6.32
N LYS A 151 16.89 27.08 6.45
CA LYS A 151 16.53 28.43 5.97
C LYS A 151 17.42 29.55 6.49
N TYR A 152 17.88 29.46 7.71
CA TYR A 152 18.73 30.50 8.32
C TYR A 152 20.10 30.60 7.62
N PHE A 153 20.63 29.49 7.20
CA PHE A 153 21.90 29.41 6.48
C PHE A 153 21.76 29.80 5.01
N GLU A 154 20.67 29.40 4.36
CA GLU A 154 20.34 29.81 3.00
C GLU A 154 20.19 31.33 2.88
N GLN A 155 19.58 31.98 3.86
CA GLN A 155 19.48 33.43 3.91
C GLN A 155 20.86 34.11 3.92
N LEU A 156 21.82 33.55 4.67
CA LEU A 156 23.18 34.08 4.75
C LEU A 156 23.91 33.91 3.40
N ILE A 157 23.73 32.79 2.72
CA ILE A 157 24.28 32.55 1.38
C ILE A 157 23.71 33.53 0.38
N ASP A 158 22.40 33.71 0.38
CA ASP A 158 21.71 34.63 -0.54
C ASP A 158 22.16 36.07 -0.33
N ALA A 159 22.34 36.50 0.94
CA ALA A 159 22.85 37.82 1.28
C ALA A 159 24.30 38.02 0.76
N MET A 160 25.14 37.01 0.85
CA MET A 160 26.50 37.02 0.32
C MET A 160 26.53 37.13 -1.20
N LYS A 161 25.67 36.36 -1.89
CA LYS A 161 25.52 36.40 -3.35
C LYS A 161 25.07 37.78 -3.80
N GLU A 162 24.10 38.36 -3.13
CA GLU A 162 23.61 39.71 -3.44
C GLU A 162 24.73 40.79 -3.27
N LYS A 163 25.46 40.69 -2.17
CA LYS A 163 26.59 41.60 -1.86
C LYS A 163 27.68 41.52 -2.93
N LYS A 164 27.92 40.31 -3.48
CA LYS A 164 28.95 40.06 -4.50
C LYS A 164 28.44 40.21 -5.93
N GLY A 165 27.13 40.38 -6.14
CA GLY A 165 26.52 40.51 -7.47
C GLY A 165 26.53 39.21 -8.27
N VAL A 166 26.51 38.05 -7.61
CA VAL A 166 26.52 36.73 -8.26
C VAL A 166 25.21 35.97 -7.97
N THR A 167 24.91 34.99 -8.79
CA THR A 167 23.67 34.21 -8.71
C THR A 167 23.88 32.75 -8.29
N GLN A 168 25.09 32.20 -8.51
CA GLN A 168 25.40 30.81 -8.25
C GLN A 168 26.42 30.67 -7.12
N ASP A 169 26.29 29.60 -6.33
CA ASP A 169 27.21 29.28 -5.24
C ASP A 169 28.64 29.12 -5.77
N VAL A 170 28.81 28.54 -6.95
CA VAL A 170 30.12 28.30 -7.58
C VAL A 170 30.86 29.58 -7.93
N GLU A 171 30.18 30.72 -7.99
CA GLU A 171 30.76 32.02 -8.25
C GLU A 171 31.37 32.68 -7.01
N LEU A 172 31.12 32.15 -5.82
CA LEU A 172 31.74 32.63 -4.58
C LEU A 172 33.19 32.14 -4.49
N ASP A 173 34.09 33.00 -4.10
CA ASP A 173 35.51 32.65 -3.96
C ASP A 173 35.83 32.08 -2.56
N ALA A 174 37.10 31.70 -2.36
CA ALA A 174 37.57 31.11 -1.09
C ALA A 174 37.36 32.05 0.09
N ASP A 175 37.62 33.34 -0.07
CA ASP A 175 37.45 34.34 1.00
C ASP A 175 35.98 34.53 1.35
N ASP A 176 35.11 34.54 0.35
CA ASP A 176 33.66 34.62 0.55
C ASP A 176 33.15 33.42 1.36
N LEU A 177 33.60 32.21 1.00
CA LEU A 177 33.19 30.96 1.68
C LEU A 177 33.76 30.89 3.11
N LYS A 178 34.97 31.41 3.33
CA LYS A 178 35.55 31.52 4.66
C LYS A 178 34.71 32.44 5.56
N GLU A 179 34.31 33.59 5.02
CA GLU A 179 33.44 34.53 5.71
C GLU A 179 32.06 33.88 6.01
N LEU A 180 31.48 33.16 5.04
CA LEU A 180 30.24 32.42 5.26
C LEU A 180 30.36 31.36 6.33
N ALA A 181 31.46 30.60 6.36
CA ALA A 181 31.70 29.62 7.42
C ALA A 181 31.70 30.29 8.80
N GLY A 182 32.33 31.45 8.91
CA GLY A 182 32.30 32.25 10.15
C GLY A 182 30.89 32.70 10.52
N GLN A 183 30.10 33.16 9.56
CA GLN A 183 28.72 33.56 9.77
C GLN A 183 27.84 32.36 10.18
N PHE A 184 28.06 31.21 9.59
CA PHE A 184 27.34 29.99 9.92
C PHE A 184 27.65 29.54 11.37
N LYS A 185 28.89 29.59 11.77
CA LYS A 185 29.28 29.28 13.16
C LYS A 185 28.67 30.25 14.15
N ALA A 186 28.57 31.53 13.82
CA ALA A 186 27.90 32.54 14.63
C ALA A 186 26.41 32.26 14.74
N GLU A 187 25.76 31.89 13.65
CA GLU A 187 24.33 31.49 13.62
C GLU A 187 24.09 30.25 14.49
N TYR A 188 24.94 29.24 14.35
CA TYR A 188 24.90 28.06 15.21
C TYR A 188 24.97 28.43 16.69
N LYS A 189 25.94 29.27 17.08
CA LYS A 189 26.11 29.70 18.47
C LYS A 189 24.90 30.47 18.96
N ALA A 190 24.34 31.35 18.12
CA ALA A 190 23.15 32.15 18.47
C ALA A 190 21.94 31.25 18.72
N LYS A 191 21.76 30.20 17.96
CA LYS A 191 20.61 29.29 18.06
C LYS A 191 20.80 28.21 19.14
N ILE A 192 22.00 27.68 19.31
CA ILE A 192 22.31 26.55 20.20
C ILE A 192 22.87 27.00 21.55
N GLY A 193 23.53 28.15 21.61
CA GLY A 193 24.18 28.65 22.83
C GLY A 193 25.57 28.08 23.09
N LYS A 194 26.12 27.30 22.21
CA LYS A 194 27.46 26.69 22.29
C LYS A 194 28.21 26.89 20.97
N ASP A 195 29.53 26.84 21.03
CA ASP A 195 30.37 26.89 19.85
C ASP A 195 30.13 25.62 18.99
N PHE A 196 30.29 25.77 17.68
CA PHE A 196 30.23 24.63 16.75
C PHE A 196 31.32 23.61 17.13
N PRO A 197 31.00 22.31 17.21
CA PRO A 197 31.96 21.30 17.66
C PRO A 197 33.17 21.19 16.71
N THR A 198 34.37 21.19 17.29
CA THR A 198 35.64 21.12 16.57
C THR A 198 36.29 19.75 16.73
N ASP A 199 35.90 18.97 17.73
CA ASP A 199 36.39 17.60 17.92
C ASP A 199 35.72 16.65 16.92
N PRO A 200 36.46 16.02 16.00
CA PRO A 200 35.90 15.08 15.04
C PRO A 200 35.09 13.93 15.65
N LYS A 201 35.54 13.42 16.80
CA LYS A 201 34.81 12.34 17.49
C LYS A 201 33.47 12.79 18.04
N GLU A 202 33.40 14.00 18.58
CA GLU A 202 32.14 14.61 19.03
C GLU A 202 31.18 14.81 17.84
N GLN A 203 31.69 15.30 16.72
CA GLN A 203 30.93 15.47 15.49
C GLN A 203 30.38 14.12 15.00
N LEU A 204 31.20 13.10 15.00
CA LEU A 204 30.79 11.75 14.56
C LEU A 204 29.70 11.16 15.44
N MET A 205 29.85 11.26 16.75
CA MET A 205 28.85 10.74 17.69
C MET A 205 27.52 11.48 17.56
N GLY A 206 27.59 12.81 17.40
CA GLY A 206 26.38 13.62 17.16
C GLY A 206 25.64 13.22 15.88
N ALA A 207 26.39 12.98 14.81
CA ALA A 207 25.84 12.56 13.53
C ALA A 207 25.18 11.15 13.60
N ILE A 208 25.83 10.21 14.26
CA ILE A 208 25.31 8.85 14.44
C ILE A 208 24.01 8.88 15.27
N GLN A 209 24.02 9.64 16.36
CA GLN A 209 22.81 9.83 17.17
C GLN A 209 21.65 10.44 16.38
N ALA A 210 21.95 11.40 15.52
CA ALA A 210 20.94 12.03 14.66
C ALA A 210 20.31 11.03 13.70
N VAL A 211 21.10 10.14 13.12
CA VAL A 211 20.59 9.08 12.23
C VAL A 211 19.70 8.11 13.01
N PHE A 212 20.13 7.65 14.17
CA PHE A 212 19.28 6.78 15.00
C PHE A 212 17.98 7.46 15.40
N ARG A 213 18.04 8.74 15.78
CA ARG A 213 16.87 9.54 16.15
C ARG A 213 15.90 9.69 14.99
N SER A 214 16.39 9.81 13.75
CA SER A 214 15.57 9.98 12.56
C SER A 214 14.66 8.78 12.27
N TRP A 215 15.02 7.59 12.76
CA TRP A 215 14.18 6.40 12.63
C TRP A 215 12.80 6.57 13.26
N ASP A 216 12.70 7.34 14.34
CA ASP A 216 11.45 7.57 15.09
C ASP A 216 10.90 8.99 14.88
N ASN A 217 11.24 9.66 13.78
CA ASN A 217 10.64 10.95 13.48
C ASN A 217 9.23 10.77 12.87
N PRO A 218 8.33 11.79 12.96
CA PRO A 218 6.94 11.64 12.50
C PRO A 218 6.82 11.22 11.02
N ARG A 219 7.63 11.77 10.13
CA ARG A 219 7.60 11.42 8.70
C ARG A 219 8.01 9.96 8.47
N ALA A 220 9.04 9.51 9.15
CA ALA A 220 9.51 8.13 9.05
C ALA A 220 8.47 7.16 9.59
N ASN A 221 7.80 7.50 10.69
CA ASN A 221 6.73 6.68 11.28
C ASN A 221 5.55 6.51 10.30
N VAL A 222 5.13 7.59 9.65
CA VAL A 222 4.05 7.54 8.64
C VAL A 222 4.49 6.70 7.44
N TYR A 223 5.68 6.93 6.93
CA TYR A 223 6.20 6.16 5.78
C TYR A 223 6.27 4.65 6.08
N ARG A 224 6.77 4.29 7.26
CA ARG A 224 6.83 2.88 7.65
C ARG A 224 5.46 2.25 7.74
N ARG A 225 4.49 2.95 8.30
CA ARG A 225 3.10 2.49 8.39
C ARG A 225 2.53 2.25 7.00
N ASP A 226 2.71 3.19 6.09
CA ASP A 226 2.18 3.13 4.73
C ASP A 226 2.84 2.03 3.88
N ASN A 227 4.06 1.63 4.22
CA ASN A 227 4.85 0.66 3.46
C ASN A 227 5.10 -0.65 4.23
N ASP A 228 4.37 -0.91 5.30
CA ASP A 228 4.45 -2.14 6.10
C ASP A 228 5.87 -2.47 6.60
N ILE A 229 6.62 -1.45 7.02
CA ILE A 229 7.97 -1.61 7.56
C ILE A 229 7.90 -1.63 9.08
N PRO A 230 8.20 -2.78 9.74
CA PRO A 230 8.15 -2.88 11.21
C PRO A 230 9.12 -1.91 11.90
N TYR A 231 8.66 -1.29 12.96
CA TYR A 231 9.51 -0.42 13.79
C TYR A 231 10.73 -1.16 14.35
N SER A 232 10.55 -2.43 14.68
CA SER A 232 11.60 -3.28 15.25
C SER A 232 12.82 -3.50 14.34
N TRP A 233 12.70 -3.24 13.04
CA TRP A 233 13.82 -3.40 12.12
C TRP A 233 14.95 -2.43 12.39
N GLY A 234 14.68 -1.20 12.80
CA GLY A 234 15.70 -0.17 13.00
C GLY A 234 16.38 0.26 11.71
N THR A 235 17.34 1.14 11.85
CA THR A 235 18.22 1.57 10.75
C THR A 235 19.67 1.25 11.06
N ALA A 236 20.45 0.89 10.05
CA ALA A 236 21.90 0.88 10.13
C ALA A 236 22.45 2.28 9.83
N VAL A 237 23.71 2.49 10.19
CA VAL A 237 24.44 3.72 9.92
C VAL A 237 25.73 3.38 9.18
N ASN A 238 25.94 3.97 8.01
CA ASN A 238 27.14 3.77 7.22
C ASN A 238 28.10 4.95 7.42
N VAL A 239 29.27 4.66 7.90
CA VAL A 239 30.38 5.62 8.05
C VAL A 239 31.41 5.30 6.97
N GLN A 240 31.57 6.23 6.03
CA GLN A 240 32.33 5.98 4.81
C GLN A 240 33.30 7.13 4.52
N MET A 241 34.52 6.79 4.07
CA MET A 241 35.45 7.79 3.61
C MET A 241 34.88 8.64 2.49
N MET A 242 35.03 9.94 2.53
CA MET A 242 34.60 10.85 1.51
C MET A 242 35.38 10.67 0.20
N ALA A 243 34.64 10.70 -0.92
CA ALA A 243 35.18 10.92 -2.26
C ALA A 243 34.60 12.22 -2.77
N PHE A 244 35.42 13.09 -3.34
CA PHE A 244 35.01 14.45 -3.67
C PHE A 244 34.84 14.67 -5.18
N GLY A 245 33.62 14.90 -5.60
CA GLY A 245 33.29 15.28 -6.96
C GLY A 245 33.39 16.77 -7.24
N ASN A 246 33.77 17.59 -6.24
CA ASN A 246 33.79 19.05 -6.31
C ASN A 246 35.18 19.68 -6.13
N MET A 247 36.24 18.91 -6.43
CA MET A 247 37.61 19.42 -6.32
C MET A 247 38.14 20.11 -7.58
N GLY A 248 37.38 20.19 -8.63
CA GLY A 248 37.73 20.79 -9.88
C GLY A 248 36.98 20.21 -11.07
N ASP A 249 37.36 20.65 -12.28
CA ASP A 249 36.69 20.23 -13.52
C ASP A 249 36.98 18.78 -13.94
N ASP A 250 37.97 18.16 -13.34
CA ASP A 250 38.30 16.74 -13.52
C ASP A 250 37.60 15.83 -12.50
N CYS A 251 36.64 16.41 -11.78
CA CYS A 251 35.82 15.73 -10.78
C CYS A 251 34.35 15.86 -11.15
N GLY A 252 33.51 14.97 -10.63
CA GLY A 252 32.09 15.00 -10.85
C GLY A 252 31.34 13.98 -10.02
N THR A 253 30.03 13.99 -10.12
CA THR A 253 29.16 13.04 -9.44
C THR A 253 27.96 12.73 -10.29
N GLY A 254 27.33 11.60 -10.10
CA GLY A 254 26.16 11.22 -10.87
C GLY A 254 25.35 10.10 -10.28
N VAL A 255 24.18 9.91 -10.86
CA VAL A 255 23.26 8.80 -10.57
C VAL A 255 22.87 8.15 -11.89
N ALA A 256 22.74 6.86 -11.90
CA ALA A 256 22.36 6.14 -13.12
C ALA A 256 21.59 4.86 -12.83
N PHE A 257 20.81 4.44 -13.84
CA PHE A 257 20.07 3.18 -13.85
C PHE A 257 20.56 2.35 -15.01
N THR A 258 20.72 1.06 -14.84
CA THR A 258 21.13 0.14 -15.91
C THR A 258 20.05 -0.04 -16.97
N ARG A 259 18.80 0.23 -16.62
CA ARG A 259 17.64 0.24 -17.55
C ARG A 259 16.77 1.44 -17.26
N ASP A 260 15.95 1.84 -18.20
CA ASP A 260 15.04 2.95 -18.00
C ASP A 260 14.00 2.62 -16.91
N PRO A 261 13.99 3.33 -15.77
CA PRO A 261 13.06 3.04 -14.69
C PRO A 261 11.61 3.41 -15.01
N ALA A 262 11.38 4.22 -16.05
CA ALA A 262 10.03 4.59 -16.48
C ALA A 262 9.45 3.63 -17.50
N THR A 263 10.26 3.12 -18.44
CA THR A 263 9.79 2.30 -19.57
C THR A 263 10.27 0.85 -19.51
N GLY A 264 11.35 0.58 -18.81
CA GLY A 264 12.00 -0.72 -18.79
C GLY A 264 12.94 -0.99 -19.95
N GLU A 265 13.15 -0.03 -20.84
CA GLU A 265 14.09 -0.16 -21.97
C GLU A 265 15.51 -0.45 -21.47
N LYS A 266 16.20 -1.41 -22.10
CA LYS A 266 17.57 -1.74 -21.77
C LYS A 266 18.55 -0.70 -22.27
N LYS A 267 18.66 0.39 -21.53
CA LYS A 267 19.51 1.53 -21.85
C LYS A 267 19.99 2.18 -20.55
N LEU A 268 21.29 2.49 -20.49
CA LEU A 268 21.83 3.23 -19.35
C LEU A 268 21.22 4.62 -19.31
N MET A 269 20.53 4.91 -18.20
CA MET A 269 19.82 6.19 -17.99
C MET A 269 20.38 6.85 -16.74
N GLY A 270 20.57 8.16 -16.80
CA GLY A 270 21.03 8.87 -15.63
C GLY A 270 21.54 10.25 -15.94
N GLU A 271 22.07 10.87 -14.91
CA GLU A 271 22.53 12.26 -14.93
C GLU A 271 23.85 12.39 -14.16
N PHE A 272 24.68 13.35 -14.61
CA PHE A 272 25.90 13.69 -13.88
C PHE A 272 26.15 15.20 -13.90
N LEU A 273 26.96 15.65 -12.96
CA LEU A 273 27.46 17.01 -12.87
C LEU A 273 28.96 16.99 -12.71
N THR A 274 29.64 17.90 -13.41
CA THR A 274 31.07 18.17 -13.19
C THR A 274 31.22 19.11 -12.01
N ASN A 275 32.32 18.97 -11.28
CA ASN A 275 32.66 19.83 -10.13
C ASN A 275 31.48 20.01 -9.18
N ALA A 276 30.95 18.90 -8.65
CA ALA A 276 29.73 18.87 -7.81
C ALA A 276 29.77 17.72 -6.82
N GLN A 277 29.01 17.85 -5.74
CA GLN A 277 28.70 16.77 -4.82
C GLN A 277 27.33 16.16 -5.13
N GLY A 278 27.04 14.96 -4.61
CA GLY A 278 25.79 14.25 -4.89
C GLY A 278 24.52 15.05 -4.59
N GLU A 279 24.53 15.87 -3.54
CA GLU A 279 23.42 16.75 -3.17
C GLU A 279 23.10 17.79 -4.24
N ASP A 280 24.07 18.21 -5.04
CA ASP A 280 23.87 19.20 -6.11
C ASP A 280 23.05 18.64 -7.27
N VAL A 281 23.14 17.34 -7.52
CA VAL A 281 22.33 16.65 -8.54
C VAL A 281 20.86 16.65 -8.16
N VAL A 282 20.58 16.40 -6.89
CA VAL A 282 19.21 16.30 -6.36
C VAL A 282 18.58 17.66 -6.14
N ALA A 283 19.38 18.66 -5.70
CA ALA A 283 18.88 19.99 -5.36
C ALA A 283 18.38 20.81 -6.56
N GLY A 284 18.77 20.43 -7.76
CA GLY A 284 18.32 21.11 -9.00
C GLY A 284 18.86 22.53 -9.18
N VAL A 285 19.90 22.93 -8.42
CA VAL A 285 20.53 24.27 -8.50
C VAL A 285 21.27 24.44 -9.82
N ARG A 286 21.82 23.36 -10.33
CA ARG A 286 22.48 23.28 -11.65
C ARG A 286 21.76 22.24 -12.48
N THR A 287 21.70 22.46 -13.82
CA THR A 287 21.11 21.49 -14.74
C THR A 287 22.06 20.33 -14.97
N PRO A 288 21.71 19.10 -14.57
CA PRO A 288 22.55 17.93 -14.81
C PRO A 288 22.63 17.61 -16.31
N MET A 289 23.74 16.98 -16.69
CA MET A 289 23.92 16.46 -18.05
C MET A 289 23.48 15.00 -18.13
N PRO A 290 22.93 14.56 -19.28
CA PRO A 290 22.65 13.14 -19.48
C PRO A 290 23.90 12.29 -19.31
N ILE A 291 23.75 11.09 -18.74
CA ILE A 291 24.87 10.20 -18.44
C ILE A 291 25.71 9.85 -19.69
N ALA A 292 25.10 9.82 -20.87
CA ALA A 292 25.80 9.55 -22.12
C ALA A 292 26.90 10.58 -22.42
N GLU A 293 26.71 11.84 -22.00
CA GLU A 293 27.69 12.91 -22.17
C GLU A 293 28.94 12.74 -21.26
N MET A 294 28.86 11.90 -20.25
CA MET A 294 30.02 11.57 -19.41
C MET A 294 31.15 10.93 -20.22
N ALA A 295 30.82 10.23 -21.30
CA ALA A 295 31.82 9.63 -22.18
C ALA A 295 32.79 10.65 -22.78
N GLU A 296 32.32 11.89 -23.02
CA GLU A 296 33.14 12.98 -23.53
C GLU A 296 33.99 13.65 -22.43
N LYS A 297 33.39 13.84 -21.25
CA LYS A 297 34.04 14.53 -20.13
C LYS A 297 35.02 13.65 -19.37
N PHE A 298 34.67 12.39 -19.14
CA PHE A 298 35.45 11.44 -18.37
C PHE A 298 35.50 10.08 -19.08
N PRO A 299 36.20 9.98 -20.24
CA PRO A 299 36.12 8.76 -21.06
C PRO A 299 36.56 7.49 -20.35
N GLU A 300 37.65 7.54 -19.58
CA GLU A 300 38.16 6.38 -18.85
C GLU A 300 37.22 5.98 -17.69
N ALA A 301 36.74 6.96 -16.93
CA ALA A 301 35.82 6.72 -15.83
C ALA A 301 34.48 6.22 -16.36
N TYR A 302 34.01 6.72 -17.50
CA TYR A 302 32.78 6.24 -18.15
C TYR A 302 32.88 4.78 -18.58
N ASP A 303 34.01 4.41 -19.22
CA ASP A 303 34.22 3.01 -19.65
C ASP A 303 34.27 2.07 -18.45
N GLU A 304 34.94 2.47 -17.37
CA GLU A 304 34.97 1.70 -16.13
C GLU A 304 33.56 1.61 -15.51
N PHE A 305 32.81 2.72 -15.50
CA PHE A 305 31.45 2.76 -14.98
C PHE A 305 30.51 1.82 -15.75
N VAL A 306 30.57 1.79 -17.06
CA VAL A 306 29.79 0.86 -17.88
C VAL A 306 30.12 -0.60 -17.52
N LYS A 307 31.39 -0.92 -17.34
CA LYS A 307 31.81 -2.26 -16.90
C LYS A 307 31.24 -2.59 -15.52
N VAL A 308 31.28 -1.65 -14.60
CA VAL A 308 30.69 -1.83 -13.24
C VAL A 308 29.19 -2.05 -13.32
N CYS A 309 28.48 -1.29 -14.16
CA CYS A 309 27.06 -1.45 -14.38
C CYS A 309 26.71 -2.87 -14.86
N ASN A 310 27.46 -3.39 -15.81
CA ASN A 310 27.27 -4.74 -16.34
C ASN A 310 27.56 -5.81 -15.27
N ILE A 311 28.63 -5.62 -14.51
CA ILE A 311 28.98 -6.53 -13.41
C ILE A 311 27.86 -6.57 -12.36
N LEU A 312 27.35 -5.41 -11.96
CA LEU A 312 26.31 -5.32 -10.93
C LEU A 312 24.98 -5.89 -11.41
N GLU A 313 24.56 -5.58 -12.62
CA GLU A 313 23.29 -6.13 -13.14
C GLU A 313 23.38 -7.65 -13.29
N ASP A 314 24.50 -8.16 -13.78
CA ASP A 314 24.73 -9.59 -13.92
C ASP A 314 24.83 -10.30 -12.55
N HIS A 315 25.47 -9.67 -11.58
CA HIS A 315 25.63 -10.22 -10.23
C HIS A 315 24.29 -10.30 -9.48
N TYR A 316 23.52 -9.20 -9.48
CA TYR A 316 22.23 -9.11 -8.76
C TYR A 316 21.06 -9.68 -9.55
N ARG A 317 21.25 -9.95 -10.83
CA ARG A 317 20.19 -10.47 -11.71
C ARG A 317 18.96 -9.55 -11.75
N ASP A 318 19.19 -8.25 -11.66
CA ASP A 318 18.15 -7.23 -11.72
C ASP A 318 18.75 -5.88 -12.14
N MET A 319 17.90 -5.00 -12.62
CA MET A 319 18.25 -3.62 -12.91
C MET A 319 18.81 -2.92 -11.67
N GLN A 320 19.86 -2.15 -11.84
CA GLN A 320 20.53 -1.45 -10.75
C GLN A 320 20.37 0.06 -10.85
N ASP A 321 20.19 0.68 -9.69
CA ASP A 321 20.26 2.11 -9.44
C ASP A 321 21.57 2.39 -8.71
N MET A 322 22.40 3.28 -9.24
CA MET A 322 23.76 3.47 -8.74
C MET A 322 24.06 4.95 -8.54
N GLU A 323 24.83 5.24 -7.51
CA GLU A 323 25.45 6.53 -7.27
C GLU A 323 26.96 6.39 -7.41
N PHE A 324 27.58 7.35 -8.03
CA PHE A 324 29.03 7.36 -8.23
C PHE A 324 29.61 8.77 -8.12
N THR A 325 30.91 8.83 -7.86
CA THR A 325 31.70 10.04 -7.85
C THR A 325 32.98 9.82 -8.66
N VAL A 326 33.38 10.83 -9.39
CA VAL A 326 34.68 10.87 -10.09
C VAL A 326 35.54 11.90 -9.37
N GLU A 327 36.64 11.45 -8.77
CA GLU A 327 37.64 12.31 -8.09
C GLU A 327 38.93 12.27 -8.88
N HIS A 328 39.31 13.40 -9.49
CA HIS A 328 40.51 13.51 -10.34
C HIS A 328 40.58 12.39 -11.39
N GLY A 329 39.46 12.17 -12.09
CA GLY A 329 39.38 11.15 -13.13
C GLY A 329 39.21 9.71 -12.64
N LYS A 330 39.27 9.46 -11.33
CA LYS A 330 39.10 8.14 -10.74
C LYS A 330 37.62 7.91 -10.30
N LEU A 331 37.06 6.80 -10.76
CA LEU A 331 35.69 6.40 -10.41
C LEU A 331 35.62 5.81 -9.00
N TYR A 332 34.61 6.22 -8.25
CA TYR A 332 34.23 5.61 -6.98
C TYR A 332 32.72 5.30 -7.01
N MET A 333 32.37 4.09 -6.61
CA MET A 333 30.97 3.69 -6.44
C MET A 333 30.54 3.97 -5.00
N LEU A 334 29.48 4.77 -4.85
CA LEU A 334 28.99 5.17 -3.53
C LEU A 334 27.80 4.33 -3.07
N GLN A 335 27.00 3.83 -3.98
CA GLN A 335 25.80 3.06 -3.68
C GLN A 335 25.34 2.29 -4.90
N CYS A 336 24.80 1.09 -4.68
CA CYS A 336 23.96 0.41 -5.64
C CYS A 336 22.75 -0.20 -4.93
N ARG A 337 21.67 -0.37 -5.66
CA ARG A 337 20.48 -1.07 -5.18
C ARG A 337 19.67 -1.56 -6.39
N ASN A 338 18.80 -2.53 -6.14
CA ASN A 338 17.79 -2.89 -7.14
C ASN A 338 16.93 -1.64 -7.40
N GLY A 339 16.86 -1.22 -8.66
CA GLY A 339 16.30 0.07 -9.01
C GLY A 339 14.80 0.15 -8.79
N LYS A 340 14.35 1.24 -8.18
CA LYS A 340 12.93 1.57 -8.15
C LYS A 340 12.48 1.89 -9.57
N ARG A 341 11.28 1.44 -9.91
CA ARG A 341 10.76 1.51 -11.27
C ARG A 341 9.24 1.65 -11.27
N THR A 342 8.70 2.14 -12.36
CA THR A 342 7.25 2.18 -12.55
C THR A 342 6.70 0.76 -12.69
N ALA A 343 5.40 0.60 -12.47
CA ALA A 343 4.75 -0.69 -12.64
C ALA A 343 4.92 -1.28 -14.07
N PRO A 344 4.73 -0.50 -15.15
CA PRO A 344 5.00 -1.02 -16.50
C PRO A 344 6.46 -1.46 -16.70
N ALA A 345 7.40 -0.67 -16.18
CA ALA A 345 8.82 -0.99 -16.26
C ALA A 345 9.15 -2.29 -15.50
N ALA A 346 8.54 -2.49 -14.33
CA ALA A 346 8.74 -3.71 -13.52
C ALA A 346 8.37 -4.97 -14.32
N LEU A 347 7.23 -4.95 -14.99
CA LEU A 347 6.78 -6.08 -15.79
C LEU A 347 7.69 -6.31 -16.99
N LYS A 348 8.03 -5.24 -17.71
CA LYS A 348 8.91 -5.34 -18.89
C LYS A 348 10.30 -5.86 -18.51
N ILE A 349 10.90 -5.32 -17.45
CA ILE A 349 12.23 -5.75 -17.00
C ILE A 349 12.23 -7.22 -16.59
N ALA A 350 11.22 -7.65 -15.83
CA ALA A 350 11.11 -9.06 -15.43
C ALA A 350 11.02 -10.00 -16.65
N CYS A 351 10.18 -9.66 -17.62
CA CYS A 351 10.06 -10.44 -18.86
C CYS A 351 11.35 -10.46 -19.68
N ASP A 352 11.98 -9.29 -19.83
CA ASP A 352 13.24 -9.17 -20.58
C ASP A 352 14.38 -9.97 -19.93
N LEU A 353 14.48 -9.94 -18.59
CA LEU A 353 15.50 -10.72 -17.87
C LEU A 353 15.31 -12.24 -18.06
N VAL A 354 14.07 -12.71 -18.15
CA VAL A 354 13.77 -14.12 -18.47
C VAL A 354 14.20 -14.41 -19.91
N ASP A 355 13.84 -13.55 -20.86
CA ASP A 355 14.19 -13.73 -22.28
C ASP A 355 15.70 -13.70 -22.51
N GLU A 356 16.44 -12.93 -21.70
CA GLU A 356 17.91 -12.87 -21.75
C GLU A 356 18.58 -14.06 -21.05
N GLY A 357 17.81 -14.94 -20.41
CA GLY A 357 18.34 -16.09 -19.69
C GLY A 357 18.98 -15.75 -18.34
N MET A 358 18.79 -14.55 -17.83
CA MET A 358 19.35 -14.11 -16.54
C MET A 358 18.61 -14.65 -15.33
N ILE A 359 17.29 -14.78 -15.45
CA ILE A 359 16.41 -15.27 -14.38
C ILE A 359 15.43 -16.30 -14.91
N SER A 360 14.89 -17.13 -14.00
CA SER A 360 13.82 -18.06 -14.30
C SER A 360 12.46 -17.35 -14.24
N GLU A 361 11.43 -18.03 -14.76
CA GLU A 361 10.05 -17.56 -14.62
C GLU A 361 9.64 -17.43 -13.15
N GLN A 362 10.09 -18.35 -12.28
CA GLN A 362 9.88 -18.26 -10.83
C GLN A 362 10.47 -16.99 -10.24
N GLN A 363 11.71 -16.70 -10.59
CA GLN A 363 12.40 -15.50 -10.11
C GLN A 363 11.71 -14.23 -10.60
N ALA A 364 11.23 -14.23 -11.85
CA ALA A 364 10.49 -13.09 -12.40
C ALA A 364 9.20 -12.82 -11.61
N VAL A 365 8.43 -13.87 -11.32
CA VAL A 365 7.22 -13.75 -10.50
C VAL A 365 7.55 -13.26 -9.09
N ALA A 366 8.61 -13.77 -8.49
CA ALA A 366 9.01 -13.44 -7.13
C ALA A 366 9.50 -11.98 -6.98
N MET A 367 10.04 -11.38 -8.04
CA MET A 367 10.62 -10.03 -7.97
C MET A 367 9.60 -8.89 -8.08
N ILE A 368 8.38 -9.18 -8.53
CA ILE A 368 7.36 -8.16 -8.74
C ILE A 368 6.60 -7.91 -7.45
N ASP A 369 6.50 -6.64 -7.05
CA ASP A 369 5.63 -6.25 -5.93
C ASP A 369 4.17 -6.36 -6.40
N PRO A 370 3.33 -7.17 -5.74
CA PRO A 370 1.92 -7.30 -6.14
C PRO A 370 1.16 -5.97 -6.18
N ARG A 371 1.55 -4.99 -5.36
CA ARG A 371 0.94 -3.65 -5.35
C ARG A 371 1.16 -2.90 -6.67
N ASN A 372 2.19 -3.21 -7.43
CA ASN A 372 2.43 -2.62 -8.74
C ASN A 372 1.35 -2.98 -9.75
N LEU A 373 0.71 -4.15 -9.62
CA LEU A 373 -0.37 -4.56 -10.50
C LEU A 373 -1.61 -3.69 -10.35
N ASP A 374 -1.86 -3.21 -9.13
CA ASP A 374 -2.99 -2.33 -8.83
C ASP A 374 -2.94 -1.04 -9.67
N THR A 375 -1.75 -0.44 -9.77
CA THR A 375 -1.53 0.76 -10.56
C THR A 375 -1.86 0.56 -12.05
N LEU A 376 -1.62 -0.63 -12.59
CA LEU A 376 -1.85 -0.94 -14.00
C LEU A 376 -3.32 -1.13 -14.36
N LEU A 377 -4.15 -1.43 -13.39
CA LEU A 377 -5.56 -1.75 -13.58
C LEU A 377 -6.47 -0.53 -13.50
N HIS A 378 -5.94 0.63 -13.14
CA HIS A 378 -6.70 1.85 -12.92
C HIS A 378 -6.14 3.02 -13.73
N PRO A 379 -6.98 4.03 -14.09
CA PRO A 379 -6.50 5.25 -14.74
C PRO A 379 -5.47 5.99 -13.88
N GLN A 380 -4.55 6.69 -14.52
CA GLN A 380 -3.52 7.51 -13.89
C GLN A 380 -3.58 8.94 -14.41
N PHE A 381 -3.05 9.89 -13.65
CA PHE A 381 -2.90 11.26 -14.16
C PHE A 381 -1.73 11.33 -15.14
N ASP A 382 -1.83 12.24 -16.10
CA ASP A 382 -0.72 12.58 -16.96
C ASP A 382 0.48 13.03 -16.12
N PRO A 383 1.67 12.44 -16.30
CA PRO A 383 2.83 12.73 -15.42
C PRO A 383 3.26 14.22 -15.42
N ALA A 384 3.16 14.89 -16.56
CA ALA A 384 3.51 16.31 -16.67
C ALA A 384 2.52 17.19 -15.89
N ALA A 385 1.23 16.90 -16.00
CA ALA A 385 0.17 17.60 -15.26
C ALA A 385 0.32 17.38 -13.76
N LEU A 386 0.65 16.17 -13.34
CA LEU A 386 0.83 15.83 -11.93
C LEU A 386 2.02 16.58 -11.31
N LYS A 387 3.13 16.70 -12.03
CA LYS A 387 4.30 17.47 -11.57
C LYS A 387 4.01 18.95 -11.39
N ALA A 388 3.17 19.52 -12.26
CA ALA A 388 2.84 20.94 -12.24
C ALA A 388 1.76 21.29 -11.19
N ALA A 389 1.09 20.30 -10.62
CA ALA A 389 -0.02 20.49 -9.70
C ALA A 389 0.41 20.42 -8.23
N ALA A 390 -0.24 21.25 -7.39
CA ALA A 390 -0.11 21.19 -5.95
C ALA A 390 -1.44 20.73 -5.34
N PRO A 391 -1.45 19.76 -4.44
CA PRO A 391 -2.70 19.31 -3.82
C PRO A 391 -3.31 20.38 -2.92
N VAL A 392 -4.64 20.49 -2.95
CA VAL A 392 -5.41 21.37 -2.06
C VAL A 392 -5.85 20.64 -0.79
N GLY A 393 -5.72 19.33 -0.77
CA GLY A 393 -6.04 18.48 0.39
C GLY A 393 -5.48 17.10 0.23
N LYS A 394 -5.44 16.37 1.35
CA LYS A 394 -5.01 14.98 1.40
C LYS A 394 -5.86 14.23 2.40
N ALA A 395 -6.31 13.04 2.01
CA ALA A 395 -7.06 12.14 2.89
C ALA A 395 -6.64 10.70 2.60
N LEU A 396 -7.46 9.72 2.98
CA LEU A 396 -7.10 8.32 2.83
C LEU A 396 -7.20 7.85 1.37
N PRO A 397 -6.16 7.20 0.84
CA PRO A 397 -6.19 6.59 -0.49
C PRO A 397 -6.99 5.29 -0.44
N ALA A 398 -8.32 5.43 -0.44
CA ALA A 398 -9.24 4.33 -0.16
C ALA A 398 -9.43 3.36 -1.33
N SER A 399 -9.37 3.85 -2.57
CA SER A 399 -9.40 3.03 -3.78
C SER A 399 -8.56 3.70 -4.86
N PRO A 400 -7.65 2.96 -5.50
CA PRO A 400 -6.66 3.53 -6.39
C PRO A 400 -7.23 4.09 -7.69
N GLY A 401 -6.43 4.88 -8.39
CA GLY A 401 -6.71 5.46 -9.66
C GLY A 401 -6.83 6.98 -9.63
N ALA A 402 -6.88 7.57 -10.80
CA ALA A 402 -7.06 9.00 -11.01
C ALA A 402 -8.48 9.29 -11.48
N ALA A 403 -9.11 10.29 -10.92
CA ALA A 403 -10.43 10.74 -11.34
C ALA A 403 -10.46 12.24 -11.52
N CYS A 404 -11.19 12.69 -12.53
CA CYS A 404 -11.43 14.10 -12.81
C CYS A 404 -12.88 14.26 -13.22
N GLY A 405 -13.58 15.21 -12.62
CA GLY A 405 -14.97 15.46 -12.97
C GLY A 405 -15.55 16.67 -12.28
N LYS A 406 -16.77 16.98 -12.67
CA LYS A 406 -17.58 18.04 -12.06
C LYS A 406 -18.20 17.54 -10.76
N ILE A 407 -18.17 18.37 -9.73
CA ILE A 407 -18.68 18.01 -8.41
C ILE A 407 -20.20 17.86 -8.45
N VAL A 408 -20.70 16.74 -7.92
CA VAL A 408 -22.11 16.50 -7.60
C VAL A 408 -22.22 16.01 -6.15
N PHE A 409 -23.36 16.25 -5.52
CA PHE A 409 -23.55 15.99 -4.08
C PHE A 409 -24.55 14.87 -3.77
N SER A 410 -25.18 14.29 -4.79
CA SER A 410 -26.12 13.19 -4.60
C SER A 410 -25.93 12.11 -5.65
N ALA A 411 -26.29 10.89 -5.31
CA ALA A 411 -26.29 9.77 -6.24
C ALA A 411 -27.20 10.01 -7.45
N GLU A 412 -28.34 10.63 -7.23
CA GLU A 412 -29.29 10.98 -8.31
C GLU A 412 -28.67 11.97 -9.30
N ASP A 413 -28.03 13.02 -8.81
CA ASP A 413 -27.32 13.97 -9.67
C ASP A 413 -26.16 13.32 -10.42
N ALA A 414 -25.41 12.42 -9.78
CA ALA A 414 -24.34 11.69 -10.45
C ALA A 414 -24.87 10.88 -11.63
N LYS A 415 -25.97 10.16 -11.45
CA LYS A 415 -26.65 9.40 -12.52
C LYS A 415 -27.14 10.29 -13.64
N GLU A 416 -27.84 11.36 -13.31
CA GLU A 416 -28.41 12.30 -14.27
C GLU A 416 -27.33 12.99 -15.11
N TRP A 417 -26.29 13.51 -14.47
CA TRP A 417 -25.21 14.20 -15.16
C TRP A 417 -24.40 13.26 -16.04
N ALA A 418 -24.12 12.05 -15.55
CA ALA A 418 -23.43 11.03 -16.33
C ALA A 418 -24.24 10.60 -17.55
N ALA A 419 -25.56 10.51 -17.43
CA ALA A 419 -26.46 10.19 -18.54
C ALA A 419 -26.44 11.27 -19.63
N ARG A 420 -26.13 12.52 -19.27
CA ARG A 420 -25.94 13.63 -20.22
C ARG A 420 -24.54 13.65 -20.85
N GLY A 421 -23.67 12.70 -20.52
CA GLY A 421 -22.31 12.61 -21.03
C GLY A 421 -21.27 13.41 -20.23
N GLU A 422 -21.62 13.93 -19.07
CA GLU A 422 -20.69 14.68 -18.21
C GLU A 422 -19.93 13.75 -17.29
N LYS A 423 -18.65 14.05 -17.08
CA LYS A 423 -17.83 13.37 -16.08
C LYS A 423 -18.07 14.02 -14.73
N VAL A 424 -18.39 13.22 -13.71
CA VAL A 424 -18.72 13.73 -12.38
C VAL A 424 -17.87 13.06 -11.29
N VAL A 425 -17.64 13.80 -10.20
CA VAL A 425 -17.05 13.33 -8.96
C VAL A 425 -18.13 13.46 -7.88
N LEU A 426 -18.47 12.36 -7.24
CA LEU A 426 -19.48 12.34 -6.17
C LEU A 426 -18.81 12.71 -4.86
N VAL A 427 -19.28 13.81 -4.25
CA VAL A 427 -18.77 14.30 -2.96
C VAL A 427 -19.88 14.18 -1.92
N ARG A 428 -19.65 13.37 -0.91
CA ARG A 428 -20.62 13.08 0.15
C ARG A 428 -20.00 13.24 1.53
N LEU A 429 -20.81 13.50 2.53
CA LEU A 429 -20.38 13.38 3.92
C LEU A 429 -19.95 11.94 4.20
N GLU A 430 -20.78 10.98 3.82
CA GLU A 430 -20.52 9.55 3.80
C GLU A 430 -21.46 8.90 2.77
N THR A 431 -21.15 7.69 2.31
CA THR A 431 -22.03 6.96 1.39
C THR A 431 -22.76 5.84 2.11
N SER A 432 -23.91 5.46 1.54
CA SER A 432 -24.73 4.34 2.00
C SER A 432 -25.04 3.42 0.82
N PRO A 433 -25.62 2.23 1.04
CA PRO A 433 -26.01 1.34 -0.05
C PRO A 433 -26.91 1.97 -1.11
N GLU A 434 -27.67 2.98 -0.74
CA GLU A 434 -28.54 3.72 -1.67
C GLU A 434 -27.75 4.53 -2.71
N ASP A 435 -26.49 4.83 -2.43
CA ASP A 435 -25.62 5.61 -3.31
C ASP A 435 -24.91 4.78 -4.39
N ILE A 436 -25.05 3.47 -4.40
CA ILE A 436 -24.28 2.56 -5.28
C ILE A 436 -24.39 2.93 -6.76
N GLU A 437 -25.59 3.21 -7.25
CA GLU A 437 -25.77 3.55 -8.66
C GLU A 437 -25.10 4.88 -9.03
N GLY A 438 -25.15 5.87 -8.14
CA GLY A 438 -24.45 7.13 -8.30
C GLY A 438 -22.94 6.96 -8.25
N MET A 439 -22.46 6.07 -7.39
CA MET A 439 -21.04 5.73 -7.31
C MET A 439 -20.55 5.08 -8.61
N LYS A 440 -21.34 4.20 -9.21
CA LYS A 440 -21.05 3.59 -10.51
C LYS A 440 -20.95 4.62 -11.63
N ALA A 441 -21.81 5.61 -11.63
CA ALA A 441 -21.88 6.65 -12.64
C ALA A 441 -20.73 7.66 -12.53
N ALA A 442 -20.22 7.89 -11.32
CA ALA A 442 -19.15 8.84 -11.05
C ALA A 442 -17.79 8.33 -11.53
N GLN A 443 -16.89 9.25 -11.84
CA GLN A 443 -15.48 8.94 -12.13
C GLN A 443 -14.72 8.62 -10.84
N GLY A 444 -15.07 9.27 -9.75
CA GLY A 444 -14.46 9.09 -8.44
C GLY A 444 -15.39 9.53 -7.32
N ILE A 445 -15.03 9.10 -6.11
CA ILE A 445 -15.81 9.38 -4.90
C ILE A 445 -14.90 10.06 -3.86
N LEU A 446 -15.41 11.13 -3.25
CA LEU A 446 -14.75 11.83 -2.16
C LEU A 446 -15.71 11.88 -0.97
N THR A 447 -15.26 11.42 0.20
CA THR A 447 -16.06 11.51 1.42
C THR A 447 -15.33 12.29 2.51
N VAL A 448 -16.12 12.98 3.34
CA VAL A 448 -15.62 13.72 4.49
C VAL A 448 -15.31 12.79 5.66
N ARG A 449 -16.16 11.77 5.83
CA ARG A 449 -16.05 10.76 6.89
C ARG A 449 -15.79 9.39 6.29
N GLY A 450 -15.24 8.50 7.09
CA GLY A 450 -14.99 7.13 6.74
C GLY A 450 -13.52 6.77 6.63
N GLY A 451 -13.21 5.54 7.01
CA GLY A 451 -11.87 4.96 6.92
C GLY A 451 -11.70 4.06 5.70
N MET A 452 -10.60 3.31 5.69
CA MET A 452 -10.29 2.35 4.60
C MET A 452 -11.30 1.22 4.46
N THR A 453 -12.11 1.00 5.47
CA THR A 453 -13.11 -0.07 5.53
C THR A 453 -14.55 0.46 5.53
N SER A 454 -14.73 1.76 5.30
CA SER A 454 -16.06 2.38 5.16
C SER A 454 -16.79 1.84 3.92
N HIS A 455 -18.10 2.02 3.90
CA HIS A 455 -18.93 1.66 2.76
C HIS A 455 -18.40 2.23 1.44
N ALA A 456 -18.04 3.52 1.41
CA ALA A 456 -17.49 4.17 0.22
C ALA A 456 -16.20 3.50 -0.26
N ALA A 457 -15.28 3.22 0.65
CA ALA A 457 -14.00 2.59 0.34
C ALA A 457 -14.18 1.18 -0.21
N VAL A 458 -14.97 0.36 0.47
CA VAL A 458 -15.20 -1.04 0.07
C VAL A 458 -15.90 -1.14 -1.27
N VAL A 459 -16.96 -0.39 -1.47
CA VAL A 459 -17.73 -0.41 -2.72
C VAL A 459 -16.93 0.15 -3.88
N ALA A 460 -16.21 1.24 -3.66
CA ALA A 460 -15.36 1.83 -4.71
C ALA A 460 -14.28 0.84 -5.18
N ARG A 461 -13.62 0.14 -4.25
CA ARG A 461 -12.64 -0.90 -4.61
C ARG A 461 -13.27 -2.03 -5.40
N GLY A 462 -14.46 -2.46 -5.01
CA GLY A 462 -15.20 -3.48 -5.74
C GLY A 462 -15.56 -3.07 -7.16
N MET A 463 -15.85 -1.81 -7.38
CA MET A 463 -16.19 -1.24 -8.70
C MET A 463 -14.96 -0.83 -9.53
N GLY A 464 -13.78 -0.80 -8.92
CA GLY A 464 -12.59 -0.24 -9.57
C GLY A 464 -12.63 1.28 -9.74
N LYS A 465 -13.40 1.99 -8.90
CA LYS A 465 -13.51 3.45 -8.93
C LYS A 465 -12.52 4.08 -7.97
N CYS A 466 -11.94 5.21 -8.37
CA CYS A 466 -11.12 6.04 -7.51
C CYS A 466 -11.92 6.51 -6.28
N CYS A 467 -11.35 6.41 -5.10
CA CYS A 467 -11.97 6.91 -3.87
C CYS A 467 -10.93 7.51 -2.94
N VAL A 468 -11.22 8.72 -2.49
CA VAL A 468 -10.50 9.40 -1.41
C VAL A 468 -11.49 9.57 -0.28
N SER A 469 -11.23 8.99 0.88
CA SER A 469 -12.17 9.00 1.99
C SER A 469 -11.59 9.66 3.25
N GLY A 470 -12.48 10.11 4.12
CA GLY A 470 -12.09 10.66 5.41
C GLY A 470 -11.40 12.02 5.35
N CYS A 471 -11.77 12.86 4.38
CA CYS A 471 -11.21 14.21 4.28
C CYS A 471 -11.85 15.14 5.32
N GLY A 472 -11.38 15.07 6.55
CA GLY A 472 -11.87 15.90 7.67
C GLY A 472 -11.62 17.40 7.52
N ALA A 473 -10.73 17.81 6.62
CA ALA A 473 -10.46 19.21 6.31
C ALA A 473 -11.60 19.88 5.52
N ILE A 474 -12.49 19.08 4.92
CA ILE A 474 -13.66 19.59 4.20
C ILE A 474 -14.74 20.03 5.18
N ASN A 475 -15.24 21.25 5.01
CA ASN A 475 -16.43 21.74 5.69
C ASN A 475 -17.61 21.63 4.71
N MET A 476 -18.48 20.62 4.91
CA MET A 476 -19.56 20.26 4.00
C MET A 476 -20.84 20.99 4.31
N ASP A 477 -21.48 21.52 3.27
CA ASP A 477 -22.86 22.03 3.28
C ASP A 477 -23.66 21.36 2.15
N GLU A 478 -24.14 20.16 2.42
CA GLU A 478 -24.89 19.37 1.42
C GLU A 478 -26.19 20.06 0.98
N ALA A 479 -26.86 20.76 1.88
CA ALA A 479 -28.14 21.45 1.57
C ALA A 479 -27.97 22.51 0.50
N ASN A 480 -26.88 23.25 0.53
CA ASN A 480 -26.57 24.31 -0.44
C ASN A 480 -25.64 23.82 -1.56
N LYS A 481 -25.37 22.51 -1.61
CA LYS A 481 -24.51 21.89 -2.62
C LYS A 481 -23.17 22.60 -2.78
N GLN A 482 -22.45 22.75 -1.66
CA GLN A 482 -21.12 23.37 -1.59
C GLN A 482 -20.30 22.80 -0.45
N PHE A 483 -19.00 22.98 -0.53
CA PHE A 483 -18.06 22.72 0.57
C PHE A 483 -16.87 23.66 0.49
N THR A 484 -16.16 23.82 1.62
CA THR A 484 -14.92 24.58 1.68
C THR A 484 -13.76 23.64 1.95
N LEU A 485 -12.66 23.87 1.24
CA LEU A 485 -11.40 23.15 1.42
C LEU A 485 -10.25 24.09 1.08
N ALA A 486 -9.24 24.16 1.96
CA ALA A 486 -8.06 25.01 1.78
C ALA A 486 -8.41 26.51 1.50
N GLY A 487 -9.45 27.01 2.13
CA GLY A 487 -9.90 28.40 2.00
C GLY A 487 -10.71 28.74 0.75
N LYS A 488 -10.98 27.74 -0.10
CA LYS A 488 -11.81 27.90 -1.31
C LYS A 488 -13.14 27.22 -1.13
N THR A 489 -14.22 27.84 -1.62
CA THR A 489 -15.57 27.24 -1.69
C THR A 489 -15.79 26.61 -3.03
N TYR A 490 -16.16 25.33 -3.02
CA TYR A 490 -16.49 24.54 -4.20
C TYR A 490 -18.00 24.35 -4.31
N HIS A 491 -18.53 24.58 -5.49
CA HIS A 491 -19.95 24.46 -5.81
C HIS A 491 -20.21 23.30 -6.75
N GLU A 492 -21.46 22.85 -6.82
CA GLU A 492 -21.88 21.86 -7.82
C GLU A 492 -21.47 22.33 -9.23
N GLY A 493 -20.86 21.43 -9.98
CA GLY A 493 -20.37 21.71 -11.32
C GLY A 493 -18.94 22.21 -11.42
N ASP A 494 -18.31 22.58 -10.31
CA ASP A 494 -16.88 22.91 -10.30
C ASP A 494 -16.04 21.66 -10.57
N TRP A 495 -14.91 21.83 -11.26
CA TRP A 495 -14.02 20.71 -11.55
C TRP A 495 -13.15 20.36 -10.34
N LEU A 496 -12.99 19.07 -10.10
CA LEU A 496 -12.15 18.53 -9.03
C LEU A 496 -11.44 17.28 -9.54
N SER A 497 -10.21 17.07 -9.10
CA SER A 497 -9.43 15.88 -9.44
C SER A 497 -9.01 15.15 -8.17
N LEU A 498 -9.11 13.83 -8.19
CA LEU A 498 -8.80 12.96 -7.05
C LEU A 498 -7.72 11.96 -7.44
N ASP A 499 -6.72 11.79 -6.59
CA ASP A 499 -5.74 10.71 -6.70
C ASP A 499 -6.03 9.66 -5.62
N GLY A 500 -6.70 8.60 -6.01
CA GLY A 500 -7.05 7.50 -5.10
C GLY A 500 -5.87 6.66 -4.64
N SER A 501 -4.73 6.78 -5.31
CA SER A 501 -3.51 6.05 -4.94
C SER A 501 -2.71 6.76 -3.86
N THR A 502 -2.74 8.09 -3.82
CA THR A 502 -2.02 8.91 -2.84
C THR A 502 -2.94 9.55 -1.79
N GLY A 503 -4.23 9.69 -2.10
CA GLY A 503 -5.18 10.44 -1.29
C GLY A 503 -5.17 11.94 -1.53
N ASN A 504 -4.43 12.42 -2.51
CA ASN A 504 -4.34 13.84 -2.84
C ASN A 504 -5.60 14.33 -3.59
N ILE A 505 -5.99 15.56 -3.28
CA ILE A 505 -7.11 16.25 -3.92
C ILE A 505 -6.56 17.48 -4.63
N TYR A 506 -6.93 17.66 -5.88
CA TYR A 506 -6.45 18.76 -6.73
C TYR A 506 -7.61 19.64 -7.20
N ASP A 507 -7.38 20.94 -7.22
CA ASP A 507 -8.33 21.91 -7.78
C ASP A 507 -8.32 21.83 -9.31
N GLY A 508 -9.52 21.88 -9.90
CA GLY A 508 -9.67 21.90 -11.35
C GLY A 508 -9.58 20.54 -12.04
N ALA A 509 -9.60 20.58 -13.34
CA ALA A 509 -9.51 19.42 -14.21
C ALA A 509 -8.05 19.09 -14.53
N MET A 510 -7.68 17.84 -14.27
CA MET A 510 -6.35 17.32 -14.65
C MET A 510 -6.53 16.18 -15.67
N PRO A 511 -5.75 16.16 -16.75
CA PRO A 511 -5.85 15.07 -17.73
C PRO A 511 -5.45 13.72 -17.13
N THR A 512 -6.19 12.69 -17.49
CA THR A 512 -5.95 11.31 -17.07
C THR A 512 -5.60 10.43 -18.28
N VAL A 513 -4.87 9.36 -18.01
CA VAL A 513 -4.51 8.31 -18.98
C VAL A 513 -5.21 7.02 -18.55
N ASP A 514 -5.93 6.40 -19.48
CA ASP A 514 -6.66 5.15 -19.19
C ASP A 514 -5.72 4.00 -18.84
N ALA A 515 -6.24 3.04 -18.07
CA ALA A 515 -5.53 1.83 -17.71
C ALA A 515 -5.15 1.05 -18.98
N SER A 516 -3.87 0.65 -19.05
CA SER A 516 -3.34 -0.14 -20.16
C SER A 516 -2.54 -1.31 -19.60
N VAL A 517 -3.04 -2.52 -19.84
CA VAL A 517 -2.32 -3.75 -19.52
C VAL A 517 -1.72 -4.30 -20.83
N GLY A 518 -0.40 -4.31 -20.92
CA GLY A 518 0.33 -4.84 -22.07
C GLY A 518 0.48 -6.36 -22.05
N GLY A 519 1.14 -6.91 -23.09
CA GLY A 519 1.42 -8.33 -23.20
C GLY A 519 2.27 -8.89 -22.06
N ASP A 520 3.11 -8.08 -21.45
CA ASP A 520 3.95 -8.49 -20.31
C ASP A 520 3.11 -8.84 -19.08
N PHE A 521 2.02 -8.13 -18.84
CA PHE A 521 1.08 -8.44 -17.78
C PHE A 521 0.53 -9.88 -17.96
N GLY A 522 0.10 -10.21 -19.17
CA GLY A 522 -0.40 -11.57 -19.49
C GLY A 522 0.65 -12.65 -19.28
N ARG A 523 1.90 -12.39 -19.64
CA ARG A 523 3.02 -13.32 -19.43
C ARG A 523 3.27 -13.57 -17.94
N ILE A 524 3.36 -12.51 -17.16
CA ILE A 524 3.57 -12.61 -15.70
C ILE A 524 2.42 -13.36 -15.04
N MET A 525 1.19 -13.06 -15.42
CA MET A 525 0.02 -13.72 -14.82
C MET A 525 -0.05 -15.21 -15.22
N ALA A 526 0.33 -15.56 -16.44
CA ALA A 526 0.42 -16.96 -16.86
C ALA A 526 1.47 -17.72 -16.04
N TRP A 527 2.63 -17.11 -15.78
CA TRP A 527 3.64 -17.72 -14.92
C TRP A 527 3.14 -17.84 -13.47
N ALA A 528 2.46 -16.82 -12.96
CA ALA A 528 1.88 -16.87 -11.61
C ALA A 528 0.90 -18.03 -11.48
N ASP A 529 0.01 -18.20 -12.44
CA ASP A 529 -0.96 -19.32 -12.43
C ASP A 529 -0.28 -20.70 -12.46
N LYS A 530 0.87 -20.79 -13.10
CA LYS A 530 1.67 -22.03 -13.17
C LYS A 530 2.21 -22.45 -11.79
N PHE A 531 2.56 -21.51 -10.94
CA PHE A 531 3.23 -21.78 -9.66
C PHE A 531 2.31 -21.75 -8.44
N ARG A 532 1.18 -21.02 -8.49
CA ARG A 532 0.27 -20.94 -7.33
C ARG A 532 -0.45 -22.25 -7.07
N ARG A 533 -0.67 -22.54 -5.80
CA ARG A 533 -1.55 -23.63 -5.35
C ARG A 533 -2.97 -23.14 -5.08
N LEU A 534 -3.09 -21.99 -4.40
CA LEU A 534 -4.39 -21.39 -4.08
C LEU A 534 -5.16 -21.04 -5.36
N GLN A 535 -6.44 -21.38 -5.36
CA GLN A 535 -7.39 -20.81 -6.31
C GLN A 535 -7.69 -19.36 -5.91
N VAL A 536 -7.99 -18.55 -6.89
CA VAL A 536 -8.39 -17.16 -6.64
C VAL A 536 -9.81 -16.97 -7.17
N ARG A 537 -10.72 -16.70 -6.25
CA ARG A 537 -12.11 -16.38 -6.53
C ARG A 537 -12.34 -14.87 -6.32
N THR A 538 -13.53 -14.40 -6.66
CA THR A 538 -13.89 -13.00 -6.49
C THR A 538 -15.12 -12.84 -5.60
N ASN A 539 -15.24 -11.65 -5.01
CA ASN A 539 -16.45 -11.18 -4.35
C ASN A 539 -17.21 -10.34 -5.38
N ALA A 540 -18.34 -10.83 -5.87
CA ALA A 540 -19.11 -10.16 -6.91
C ALA A 540 -20.60 -10.39 -6.72
N ASP A 541 -21.36 -9.31 -6.83
CA ASP A 541 -22.81 -9.31 -6.57
C ASP A 541 -23.64 -9.03 -7.82
N THR A 542 -23.00 -8.72 -8.96
CA THR A 542 -23.65 -8.40 -10.23
C THR A 542 -23.01 -9.18 -11.37
N PRO A 543 -23.74 -9.44 -12.47
CA PRO A 543 -23.14 -10.03 -13.66
C PRO A 543 -21.99 -9.22 -14.24
N HIS A 544 -22.05 -7.89 -14.17
CA HIS A 544 -20.99 -7.00 -14.64
C HIS A 544 -19.68 -7.21 -13.86
N ASP A 545 -19.76 -7.22 -12.54
CA ASP A 545 -18.59 -7.43 -11.68
C ASP A 545 -18.02 -8.85 -11.85
N ALA A 546 -18.91 -9.83 -11.97
CA ALA A 546 -18.53 -11.22 -12.22
C ALA A 546 -17.77 -11.38 -13.54
N ALA A 547 -18.27 -10.76 -14.61
CA ALA A 547 -17.62 -10.76 -15.92
C ALA A 547 -16.25 -10.07 -15.87
N LYS A 548 -16.16 -8.94 -15.20
CA LYS A 548 -14.88 -8.23 -15.03
C LYS A 548 -13.86 -9.07 -14.28
N ALA A 549 -14.26 -9.68 -13.19
CA ALA A 549 -13.40 -10.57 -12.42
C ALA A 549 -12.95 -11.78 -13.23
N ARG A 550 -13.85 -12.36 -14.00
CA ARG A 550 -13.53 -13.50 -14.88
C ARG A 550 -12.50 -13.10 -15.93
N GLU A 551 -12.65 -11.93 -16.52
CA GLU A 551 -11.66 -11.35 -17.44
C GLU A 551 -10.28 -11.21 -16.77
N LEU A 552 -10.24 -10.83 -15.51
CA LEU A 552 -9.01 -10.68 -14.73
C LEU A 552 -8.46 -12.01 -14.18
N GLY A 553 -9.13 -13.13 -14.47
CA GLY A 553 -8.63 -14.45 -14.14
C GLY A 553 -9.24 -15.12 -12.92
N ALA A 554 -10.38 -14.64 -12.43
CA ALA A 554 -11.08 -15.28 -11.31
C ALA A 554 -11.56 -16.68 -11.71
N GLN A 555 -11.40 -17.64 -10.80
CA GLN A 555 -11.77 -19.05 -11.02
C GLN A 555 -13.13 -19.42 -10.41
N GLY A 556 -13.82 -18.45 -9.87
CA GLY A 556 -15.13 -18.63 -9.25
C GLY A 556 -15.52 -17.37 -8.48
N ILE A 557 -16.69 -17.43 -7.84
CA ILE A 557 -17.14 -16.44 -6.87
C ILE A 557 -17.09 -17.09 -5.50
N GLY A 558 -16.31 -16.50 -4.58
CA GLY A 558 -16.23 -16.94 -3.18
C GLY A 558 -17.26 -16.27 -2.30
N LEU A 559 -17.81 -15.13 -2.72
CA LEU A 559 -18.86 -14.41 -2.00
C LEU A 559 -19.72 -13.63 -2.96
N CYS A 560 -20.99 -14.02 -3.04
CA CYS A 560 -22.05 -13.23 -3.65
C CYS A 560 -23.01 -12.81 -2.53
N ARG A 561 -23.07 -11.49 -2.26
CA ARG A 561 -23.89 -10.91 -1.21
C ARG A 561 -25.27 -10.57 -1.74
N THR A 562 -26.26 -11.34 -1.35
CA THR A 562 -27.62 -11.20 -1.90
C THR A 562 -28.32 -9.89 -1.49
N GLU A 563 -27.96 -9.31 -0.34
CA GLU A 563 -28.51 -8.04 0.12
C GLU A 563 -28.28 -6.88 -0.85
N HIS A 564 -27.18 -6.88 -1.55
CA HIS A 564 -26.84 -5.82 -2.51
C HIS A 564 -27.80 -5.80 -3.73
N MET A 565 -28.48 -6.90 -3.97
CA MET A 565 -29.44 -7.02 -5.07
C MET A 565 -30.79 -6.36 -4.76
N PHE A 566 -31.07 -6.00 -3.51
CA PHE A 566 -32.37 -5.49 -3.10
C PHE A 566 -32.53 -3.97 -3.18
N PHE A 567 -31.44 -3.24 -3.44
CA PHE A 567 -31.49 -1.78 -3.45
C PHE A 567 -31.87 -1.15 -4.79
N GLU A 568 -31.89 -1.90 -5.87
CA GLU A 568 -32.17 -1.38 -7.21
C GLU A 568 -33.66 -1.40 -7.60
N GLY A 569 -34.14 -0.29 -8.21
CA GLY A 569 -35.41 -0.22 -8.84
C GLY A 569 -36.59 -0.61 -7.94
N ASP A 570 -37.47 -1.46 -8.47
CA ASP A 570 -38.69 -1.93 -7.78
C ASP A 570 -38.39 -2.91 -6.64
N ARG A 571 -37.16 -3.38 -6.53
CA ARG A 571 -36.76 -4.39 -5.54
C ARG A 571 -36.84 -3.86 -4.13
N ILE A 572 -36.44 -2.60 -3.91
CA ILE A 572 -36.46 -1.99 -2.60
C ILE A 572 -37.90 -1.89 -2.04
N ALA A 573 -38.86 -1.61 -2.90
CA ALA A 573 -40.26 -1.59 -2.51
C ALA A 573 -40.75 -2.97 -2.04
N ALA A 574 -40.37 -4.02 -2.77
CA ALA A 574 -40.75 -5.40 -2.44
C ALA A 574 -40.09 -5.90 -1.15
N ILE A 575 -38.82 -5.58 -0.92
CA ILE A 575 -38.12 -5.99 0.32
C ILE A 575 -38.71 -5.23 1.53
N ARG A 576 -39.05 -3.96 1.37
CA ARG A 576 -39.69 -3.17 2.43
C ARG A 576 -41.08 -3.72 2.78
N GLU A 577 -41.83 -4.14 1.77
CA GLU A 577 -43.15 -4.81 1.97
C GLU A 577 -42.97 -6.12 2.74
N MET A 578 -41.96 -6.92 2.41
CA MET A 578 -41.66 -8.14 3.11
C MET A 578 -41.33 -7.88 4.59
N ILE A 579 -40.49 -6.90 4.86
CA ILE A 579 -40.06 -6.54 6.22
C ILE A 579 -41.19 -6.06 7.09
N CYS A 580 -42.12 -5.26 6.52
CA CYS A 580 -43.23 -4.68 7.25
C CYS A 580 -44.49 -5.58 7.26
N SER A 581 -44.38 -6.83 6.81
CA SER A 581 -45.45 -7.82 6.85
C SER A 581 -45.71 -8.30 8.26
N ASP A 582 -46.99 -8.46 8.62
CA ASP A 582 -47.42 -8.93 9.94
C ASP A 582 -47.57 -10.46 10.01
N THR A 583 -47.84 -11.10 8.88
CA THR A 583 -48.14 -12.53 8.79
C THR A 583 -47.18 -13.22 7.81
N VAL A 584 -47.02 -14.54 7.98
CA VAL A 584 -46.25 -15.38 7.06
C VAL A 584 -46.82 -15.27 5.63
N GLU A 585 -48.12 -15.25 5.48
CA GLU A 585 -48.79 -15.16 4.18
C GLU A 585 -48.49 -13.84 3.45
N GLN A 586 -48.50 -12.71 4.17
CA GLN A 586 -48.11 -11.42 3.61
C GLN A 586 -46.62 -11.40 3.24
N ARG A 587 -45.78 -11.99 4.05
CA ARG A 587 -44.32 -12.08 3.80
C ARG A 587 -44.07 -12.94 2.57
N GLU A 588 -44.68 -14.10 2.46
CA GLU A 588 -44.58 -14.97 1.29
C GLU A 588 -45.03 -14.28 -0.01
N LYS A 589 -46.11 -13.47 0.07
CA LYS A 589 -46.59 -12.69 -1.08
C LYS A 589 -45.55 -11.66 -1.55
N ALA A 590 -44.90 -10.95 -0.63
CA ALA A 590 -43.82 -10.02 -0.94
C ALA A 590 -42.60 -10.73 -1.50
N LEU A 591 -42.22 -11.86 -0.90
CA LEU A 591 -41.11 -12.70 -1.35
C LEU A 591 -41.33 -13.28 -2.75
N ALA A 592 -42.60 -13.58 -3.10
CA ALA A 592 -42.96 -14.03 -4.45
C ALA A 592 -42.68 -12.97 -5.53
N LYS A 593 -42.65 -11.69 -5.17
CA LYS A 593 -42.25 -10.59 -6.08
C LYS A 593 -40.76 -10.54 -6.27
N LEU A 594 -39.98 -10.85 -5.22
CA LEU A 594 -38.52 -10.83 -5.25
C LEU A 594 -37.91 -12.03 -5.93
N LEU A 595 -38.57 -13.18 -5.90
CA LEU A 595 -38.08 -14.43 -6.43
C LEU A 595 -37.64 -14.35 -7.90
N PRO A 596 -38.44 -13.86 -8.84
CA PRO A 596 -38.03 -13.74 -10.24
C PRO A 596 -36.85 -12.79 -10.43
N MET A 597 -36.79 -11.73 -9.63
CA MET A 597 -35.71 -10.72 -9.70
C MET A 597 -34.38 -11.32 -9.28
N GLN A 598 -34.32 -12.01 -8.13
CA GLN A 598 -33.11 -12.69 -7.68
C GLN A 598 -32.72 -13.87 -8.60
N GLN A 599 -33.69 -14.62 -9.06
CA GLN A 599 -33.44 -15.70 -10.01
C GLN A 599 -32.73 -15.17 -11.27
N GLY A 600 -33.23 -14.05 -11.82
CA GLY A 600 -32.60 -13.39 -12.98
C GLY A 600 -31.18 -12.92 -12.69
N ASP A 601 -30.93 -12.37 -11.51
CA ASP A 601 -29.59 -11.95 -11.08
C ASP A 601 -28.63 -13.13 -11.01
N PHE A 602 -29.04 -14.23 -10.42
CA PHE A 602 -28.24 -15.44 -10.31
C PHE A 602 -27.97 -16.08 -11.67
N GLU A 603 -28.98 -16.08 -12.55
CA GLU A 603 -28.78 -16.56 -13.93
C GLU A 603 -27.70 -15.74 -14.64
N GLY A 604 -27.74 -14.43 -14.54
CA GLY A 604 -26.72 -13.53 -15.10
C GLY A 604 -25.33 -13.77 -14.54
N ILE A 605 -25.24 -13.98 -13.23
CA ILE A 605 -23.96 -14.28 -12.55
C ILE A 605 -23.41 -15.64 -13.00
N TYR A 606 -24.24 -16.68 -13.06
CA TYR A 606 -23.81 -18.00 -13.52
C TYR A 606 -23.32 -17.95 -14.97
N GLU A 607 -24.05 -17.24 -15.84
CA GLU A 607 -23.60 -17.04 -17.23
C GLU A 607 -22.24 -16.33 -17.31
N ALA A 608 -22.06 -15.25 -16.55
CA ALA A 608 -20.82 -14.48 -16.52
C ALA A 608 -19.63 -15.31 -16.03
N MET A 609 -19.87 -16.26 -15.13
CA MET A 609 -18.82 -17.11 -14.57
C MET A 609 -18.52 -18.36 -15.39
N GLU A 610 -19.20 -18.58 -16.48
CA GLU A 610 -18.89 -19.62 -17.47
C GLU A 610 -18.72 -21.04 -16.88
N GLY A 611 -19.58 -21.40 -15.93
CA GLY A 611 -19.52 -22.71 -15.27
C GLY A 611 -18.58 -22.82 -14.08
N CYS A 612 -17.88 -21.77 -13.73
CA CYS A 612 -17.05 -21.74 -12.52
C CYS A 612 -17.92 -21.79 -11.25
N PRO A 613 -17.36 -22.27 -10.12
CA PRO A 613 -18.10 -22.29 -8.85
C PRO A 613 -18.54 -20.91 -8.42
N VAL A 614 -19.77 -20.82 -7.89
CA VAL A 614 -20.33 -19.56 -7.32
C VAL A 614 -20.91 -19.86 -5.95
N THR A 615 -20.36 -19.20 -4.93
CA THR A 615 -20.84 -19.28 -3.55
C THR A 615 -21.79 -18.12 -3.30
N ILE A 616 -23.07 -18.43 -3.02
CA ILE A 616 -24.10 -17.43 -2.77
C ILE A 616 -24.42 -17.42 -1.29
N ARG A 617 -24.19 -16.26 -0.66
CA ARG A 617 -24.51 -16.04 0.74
C ARG A 617 -25.94 -15.54 0.88
N PHE A 618 -26.72 -16.17 1.77
CA PHE A 618 -28.06 -15.73 2.08
C PHE A 618 -28.05 -14.38 2.81
N LEU A 619 -29.21 -13.75 2.87
CA LEU A 619 -29.40 -12.43 3.46
C LEU A 619 -28.72 -12.32 4.82
N ASP A 620 -27.84 -11.34 4.97
CA ASP A 620 -26.99 -11.17 6.15
C ASP A 620 -27.34 -9.95 7.03
N PRO A 621 -27.54 -8.73 6.46
CA PRO A 621 -27.75 -7.55 7.30
C PRO A 621 -29.07 -7.55 8.05
N PRO A 622 -29.12 -6.80 9.19
CA PRO A 622 -30.41 -6.61 9.89
C PRO A 622 -31.43 -5.93 9.01
N LEU A 623 -32.69 -6.24 9.22
CA LEU A 623 -33.80 -5.73 8.38
C LEU A 623 -33.96 -4.21 8.43
N HIS A 624 -33.55 -3.55 9.51
CA HIS A 624 -33.64 -2.09 9.63
C HIS A 624 -32.81 -1.34 8.57
N GLU A 625 -31.80 -1.97 7.98
CA GLU A 625 -30.99 -1.34 6.93
C GLU A 625 -31.76 -1.09 5.64
N PHE A 626 -32.84 -1.79 5.41
CA PHE A 626 -33.68 -1.69 4.20
C PHE A 626 -34.87 -0.76 4.35
N VAL A 627 -35.28 -0.42 5.57
CA VAL A 627 -36.46 0.36 5.82
C VAL A 627 -36.29 1.83 5.43
N PRO A 628 -37.35 2.52 4.98
CA PRO A 628 -37.24 3.91 4.59
C PRO A 628 -37.03 4.83 5.79
N THR A 629 -36.23 5.87 5.59
CA THR A 629 -35.96 6.92 6.57
C THR A 629 -36.70 8.22 6.22
N GLU A 630 -36.97 8.44 4.95
CA GLU A 630 -37.67 9.63 4.44
C GLU A 630 -39.19 9.51 4.59
N GLU A 631 -39.83 10.59 5.03
CA GLU A 631 -41.27 10.65 5.26
C GLU A 631 -42.08 10.26 4.02
N HIS A 632 -41.67 10.77 2.85
CA HIS A 632 -42.31 10.46 1.58
C HIS A 632 -42.31 8.96 1.26
N ASP A 633 -41.17 8.31 1.48
CA ASP A 633 -41.05 6.87 1.21
C ASP A 633 -41.87 6.05 2.21
N ILE A 634 -41.97 6.51 3.46
CA ILE A 634 -42.82 5.88 4.47
C ILE A 634 -44.29 5.97 4.06
N GLU A 635 -44.74 7.13 3.56
CA GLU A 635 -46.11 7.35 3.08
C GLU A 635 -46.43 6.45 1.89
N LEU A 636 -45.52 6.32 0.93
CA LEU A 636 -45.72 5.42 -0.23
C LEU A 636 -45.81 3.97 0.21
N LEU A 637 -44.96 3.53 1.14
CA LEU A 637 -45.01 2.16 1.66
C LEU A 637 -46.31 1.89 2.39
N ALA A 638 -46.77 2.82 3.21
CA ALA A 638 -48.06 2.72 3.94
C ALA A 638 -49.22 2.56 2.96
N LYS A 639 -49.23 3.37 1.90
CA LYS A 639 -50.26 3.31 0.86
C LYS A 639 -50.25 1.96 0.13
N ASP A 640 -49.05 1.50 -0.27
CA ASP A 640 -48.91 0.24 -1.02
C ASP A 640 -49.30 -0.98 -0.18
N MET A 641 -49.12 -0.92 1.14
CA MET A 641 -49.46 -2.00 2.06
C MET A 641 -50.88 -1.89 2.66
N GLY A 642 -51.57 -0.80 2.41
CA GLY A 642 -52.89 -0.56 3.02
C GLY A 642 -52.81 -0.36 4.55
N LYS A 643 -51.67 0.15 5.04
CA LYS A 643 -51.42 0.43 6.46
C LYS A 643 -51.34 1.94 6.72
N SER A 644 -51.53 2.36 7.97
CA SER A 644 -51.35 3.75 8.33
C SER A 644 -49.82 4.09 8.40
N VAL A 645 -49.49 5.37 8.19
CA VAL A 645 -48.14 5.88 8.35
C VAL A 645 -47.60 5.60 9.79
N ALA A 646 -48.49 5.74 10.79
CA ALA A 646 -48.16 5.47 12.17
C ALA A 646 -47.76 3.99 12.40
N ASP A 647 -48.48 3.06 11.76
CA ASP A 647 -48.20 1.62 11.83
C ASP A 647 -46.86 1.31 11.22
N ILE A 648 -46.54 1.87 10.07
CA ILE A 648 -45.24 1.69 9.42
C ILE A 648 -44.10 2.25 10.29
N LYS A 649 -44.27 3.44 10.83
CA LYS A 649 -43.28 4.04 11.75
C LYS A 649 -43.07 3.19 13.01
N ALA A 650 -44.12 2.60 13.54
CA ALA A 650 -44.02 1.70 14.69
C ALA A 650 -43.22 0.44 14.35
N ILE A 651 -43.45 -0.15 13.18
CA ILE A 651 -42.70 -1.31 12.71
C ILE A 651 -41.20 -0.95 12.55
N ILE A 652 -40.91 0.16 11.90
CA ILE A 652 -39.52 0.64 11.71
C ILE A 652 -38.83 0.85 13.06
N SER A 653 -39.48 1.49 14.02
CA SER A 653 -38.96 1.70 15.36
C SER A 653 -38.66 0.37 16.08
N SER A 654 -39.53 -0.65 15.88
CA SER A 654 -39.36 -1.96 16.51
C SER A 654 -38.14 -2.71 15.98
N LEU A 655 -37.68 -2.39 14.77
CA LEU A 655 -36.53 -3.02 14.12
C LEU A 655 -35.19 -2.37 14.51
N HIS A 656 -35.23 -1.19 15.15
CA HIS A 656 -34.02 -0.50 15.56
C HIS A 656 -33.21 -1.35 16.57
N GLU A 657 -31.94 -1.52 16.30
CA GLU A 657 -31.05 -2.30 17.15
C GLU A 657 -29.97 -1.41 17.76
N PHE A 658 -29.65 -1.63 19.04
CA PHE A 658 -28.59 -0.90 19.73
C PHE A 658 -27.22 -1.28 19.20
N ASN A 659 -27.03 -2.54 18.82
CA ASN A 659 -25.80 -3.04 18.22
C ASN A 659 -26.13 -3.94 17.02
N PRO A 660 -26.29 -3.35 15.83
CA PRO A 660 -26.69 -4.12 14.64
C PRO A 660 -25.76 -5.26 14.27
N MET A 661 -24.47 -5.13 14.56
CA MET A 661 -23.49 -6.18 14.28
C MET A 661 -23.79 -7.47 15.08
N MET A 662 -24.32 -7.34 16.28
CA MET A 662 -24.61 -8.46 17.18
C MET A 662 -26.09 -8.78 17.30
N GLY A 663 -26.91 -8.21 16.44
CA GLY A 663 -28.37 -8.28 16.51
C GLY A 663 -29.01 -9.36 15.67
N HIS A 664 -30.22 -9.07 15.24
CA HIS A 664 -31.07 -9.97 14.47
C HIS A 664 -30.68 -9.89 12.98
N ARG A 665 -29.71 -10.67 12.60
CA ARG A 665 -29.18 -10.74 11.24
C ARG A 665 -28.66 -12.14 10.89
N GLY A 666 -28.26 -12.34 9.63
CA GLY A 666 -27.66 -13.58 9.16
C GLY A 666 -28.57 -14.78 9.32
N CYS A 667 -28.05 -15.89 9.80
CA CYS A 667 -28.84 -17.12 10.02
C CYS A 667 -29.98 -16.93 11.02
N ARG A 668 -29.89 -15.94 11.91
CA ARG A 668 -30.95 -15.62 12.87
C ARG A 668 -32.25 -15.17 12.17
N LEU A 669 -32.12 -14.46 11.05
CA LEU A 669 -33.25 -14.11 10.19
C LEU A 669 -33.88 -15.34 9.53
N ALA A 670 -33.04 -16.25 9.05
CA ALA A 670 -33.50 -17.49 8.43
C ALA A 670 -34.18 -18.44 9.45
N VAL A 671 -33.76 -18.40 10.69
CA VAL A 671 -34.40 -19.15 11.78
C VAL A 671 -35.76 -18.53 12.12
N THR A 672 -35.81 -17.21 12.27
CA THR A 672 -37.06 -16.49 12.61
C THR A 672 -38.05 -16.46 11.45
N PHE A 673 -37.55 -16.25 10.23
CA PHE A 673 -38.36 -16.15 9.00
C PHE A 673 -37.87 -17.14 7.93
N PRO A 674 -38.08 -18.45 8.13
CA PRO A 674 -37.57 -19.48 7.21
C PRO A 674 -38.03 -19.33 5.76
N GLU A 675 -39.15 -18.65 5.53
CA GLU A 675 -39.67 -18.36 4.20
C GLU A 675 -38.68 -17.52 3.34
N ILE A 676 -37.84 -16.73 3.97
CA ILE A 676 -36.76 -16.00 3.27
C ILE A 676 -35.75 -17.00 2.68
N ALA A 677 -35.32 -17.97 3.48
CA ALA A 677 -34.42 -19.04 3.03
C ALA A 677 -35.06 -19.90 1.93
N VAL A 678 -36.35 -20.16 2.03
CA VAL A 678 -37.09 -20.87 0.98
C VAL A 678 -37.02 -20.10 -0.35
N MET A 679 -37.35 -18.80 -0.31
CA MET A 679 -37.32 -17.95 -1.52
C MET A 679 -35.93 -17.93 -2.13
N GLN A 680 -34.90 -17.67 -1.34
CA GLN A 680 -33.52 -17.59 -1.84
C GLN A 680 -33.03 -18.93 -2.40
N THR A 681 -33.38 -20.03 -1.77
CA THR A 681 -33.03 -21.37 -2.28
C THR A 681 -33.71 -21.64 -3.63
N ARG A 682 -34.99 -21.30 -3.76
CA ARG A 682 -35.70 -21.42 -5.03
C ARG A 682 -35.04 -20.62 -6.14
N ALA A 683 -34.67 -19.37 -5.84
CA ALA A 683 -34.03 -18.48 -6.80
C ALA A 683 -32.67 -19.06 -7.28
N VAL A 684 -31.85 -19.56 -6.35
CA VAL A 684 -30.55 -20.17 -6.67
C VAL A 684 -30.73 -21.43 -7.52
N ILE A 685 -31.56 -22.34 -7.08
CA ILE A 685 -31.72 -23.64 -7.76
C ILE A 685 -32.39 -23.48 -9.13
N ARG A 686 -33.43 -22.67 -9.23
CA ARG A 686 -34.09 -22.39 -10.53
C ARG A 686 -33.12 -21.73 -11.52
N ALA A 687 -32.33 -20.78 -11.05
CA ALA A 687 -31.32 -20.15 -11.87
C ALA A 687 -30.28 -21.15 -12.37
N ALA A 688 -29.77 -22.00 -11.48
CA ALA A 688 -28.81 -23.03 -11.82
C ALA A 688 -29.39 -24.04 -12.83
N ILE A 689 -30.63 -24.46 -12.65
CA ILE A 689 -31.34 -25.36 -13.58
C ILE A 689 -31.41 -24.73 -14.97
N ASN A 690 -31.86 -23.47 -15.06
CA ASN A 690 -32.03 -22.79 -16.33
C ASN A 690 -30.72 -22.60 -17.07
N VAL A 691 -29.66 -22.25 -16.36
CA VAL A 691 -28.32 -22.09 -16.94
C VAL A 691 -27.72 -23.44 -17.36
N GLN A 692 -27.92 -24.48 -16.56
CA GLN A 692 -27.47 -25.83 -16.91
C GLN A 692 -28.14 -26.34 -18.20
N LYS A 693 -29.42 -26.03 -18.39
CA LYS A 693 -30.14 -26.39 -19.62
C LYS A 693 -29.60 -25.65 -20.86
N LYS A 694 -29.18 -24.39 -20.70
CA LYS A 694 -28.57 -23.62 -21.79
C LYS A 694 -27.16 -24.10 -22.11
N HIS A 695 -26.43 -24.60 -21.12
CA HIS A 695 -25.04 -25.04 -21.24
C HIS A 695 -24.89 -26.48 -20.72
N PRO A 696 -25.33 -27.50 -21.51
CA PRO A 696 -25.30 -28.89 -21.03
C PRO A 696 -23.88 -29.43 -20.74
N ASP A 697 -22.87 -28.83 -21.31
CA ASP A 697 -21.45 -29.15 -21.11
C ASP A 697 -20.86 -28.61 -19.81
N TRP A 698 -21.56 -27.64 -19.14
CA TRP A 698 -21.14 -27.14 -17.84
C TRP A 698 -21.59 -28.10 -16.74
N ASN A 699 -20.79 -28.19 -15.66
CA ASN A 699 -21.16 -28.94 -14.46
C ASN A 699 -21.55 -27.97 -13.35
N MET A 700 -22.84 -27.60 -13.33
CA MET A 700 -23.34 -26.64 -12.34
C MET A 700 -23.46 -27.30 -10.96
N VAL A 701 -22.74 -26.75 -9.97
CA VAL A 701 -22.81 -27.15 -8.57
C VAL A 701 -23.03 -25.90 -7.75
N PRO A 702 -24.30 -25.52 -7.50
CA PRO A 702 -24.59 -24.36 -6.64
C PRO A 702 -24.01 -24.52 -5.23
N GLU A 703 -23.40 -23.48 -4.72
CA GLU A 703 -22.88 -23.43 -3.37
C GLU A 703 -23.66 -22.38 -2.58
N ILE A 704 -24.36 -22.84 -1.55
CA ILE A 704 -25.20 -21.98 -0.70
C ILE A 704 -24.52 -21.82 0.66
N MET A 705 -24.30 -20.57 1.04
CA MET A 705 -23.59 -20.23 2.27
C MET A 705 -24.51 -19.56 3.28
N ILE A 706 -24.57 -20.13 4.46
CA ILE A 706 -25.38 -19.61 5.57
C ILE A 706 -24.48 -18.75 6.46
N PRO A 707 -24.79 -17.45 6.59
CA PRO A 707 -23.92 -16.53 7.38
C PRO A 707 -24.21 -16.57 8.87
N LEU A 708 -23.25 -16.13 9.67
CA LEU A 708 -23.36 -15.83 11.10
C LEU A 708 -23.70 -17.03 11.98
N VAL A 709 -23.33 -18.22 11.58
CA VAL A 709 -23.57 -19.45 12.37
C VAL A 709 -22.64 -19.48 13.58
N GLY A 710 -23.19 -19.70 14.77
CA GLY A 710 -22.44 -19.86 16.00
C GLY A 710 -22.63 -21.22 16.65
N GLU A 711 -23.72 -21.92 16.31
CA GLU A 711 -24.11 -23.23 16.86
C GLU A 711 -24.48 -24.15 15.70
N VAL A 712 -24.04 -25.40 15.75
CA VAL A 712 -24.33 -26.40 14.70
C VAL A 712 -25.84 -26.58 14.45
N LYS A 713 -26.64 -26.47 15.49
CA LYS A 713 -28.09 -26.58 15.36
C LYS A 713 -28.75 -25.47 14.58
N GLU A 714 -28.17 -24.26 14.62
CA GLU A 714 -28.62 -23.16 13.73
C GLU A 714 -28.42 -23.54 12.28
N LEU A 715 -27.23 -24.02 11.96
CA LEU A 715 -26.91 -24.45 10.60
C LEU A 715 -27.80 -25.60 10.15
N LYS A 716 -27.99 -26.59 11.01
CA LYS A 716 -28.83 -27.73 10.68
C LYS A 716 -30.26 -27.33 10.40
N TYR A 717 -30.83 -26.44 11.23
CA TYR A 717 -32.19 -25.95 11.01
C TYR A 717 -32.36 -25.26 9.64
N VAL A 718 -31.46 -24.33 9.32
CA VAL A 718 -31.52 -23.61 8.04
C VAL A 718 -31.19 -24.54 6.87
N LYS A 719 -30.21 -25.42 7.03
CA LYS A 719 -29.84 -26.41 6.02
C LYS A 719 -31.00 -27.35 5.67
N ASP A 720 -31.75 -27.81 6.67
CA ASP A 720 -32.93 -28.68 6.46
C ASP A 720 -33.97 -27.97 5.59
N VAL A 721 -34.20 -26.69 5.82
CA VAL A 721 -35.10 -25.86 4.99
C VAL A 721 -34.56 -25.75 3.56
N VAL A 722 -33.28 -25.48 3.40
CA VAL A 722 -32.61 -25.34 2.10
C VAL A 722 -32.66 -26.65 1.30
N VAL A 723 -32.29 -27.76 1.94
CA VAL A 723 -32.28 -29.09 1.30
C VAL A 723 -33.68 -29.50 0.86
N LYS A 724 -34.66 -29.30 1.72
CA LYS A 724 -36.05 -29.62 1.38
C LYS A 724 -36.51 -28.83 0.13
N THR A 725 -36.25 -27.53 0.13
CA THR A 725 -36.64 -26.66 -0.98
C THR A 725 -35.87 -26.98 -2.27
N ALA A 726 -34.56 -27.20 -2.17
CA ALA A 726 -33.73 -27.52 -3.31
C ALA A 726 -34.13 -28.86 -3.94
N ASP A 727 -34.38 -29.87 -3.13
CA ASP A 727 -34.81 -31.19 -3.60
C ASP A 727 -36.19 -31.14 -4.26
N GLU A 728 -37.13 -30.38 -3.71
CA GLU A 728 -38.43 -30.14 -4.32
C GLU A 728 -38.33 -29.49 -5.71
N GLU A 729 -37.48 -28.47 -5.85
CA GLU A 729 -37.28 -27.76 -7.11
C GLU A 729 -36.58 -28.63 -8.15
N LEU A 730 -35.61 -29.45 -7.75
CA LEU A 730 -34.93 -30.36 -8.65
C LEU A 730 -35.90 -31.48 -9.13
N ALA A 731 -36.69 -32.02 -8.24
CA ALA A 731 -37.71 -33.01 -8.55
C ALA A 731 -38.74 -32.44 -9.52
N ALA A 732 -39.24 -31.23 -9.30
CA ALA A 732 -40.18 -30.55 -10.16
C ALA A 732 -39.64 -30.33 -11.57
N ALA A 733 -38.33 -30.08 -11.71
CA ALA A 733 -37.65 -29.91 -12.99
C ALA A 733 -37.22 -31.25 -13.64
N GLY A 734 -37.34 -32.35 -12.90
CA GLY A 734 -36.92 -33.68 -13.37
C GLY A 734 -35.40 -33.74 -13.59
N MET A 735 -34.62 -32.92 -12.87
CA MET A 735 -33.16 -32.82 -13.03
C MET A 735 -32.46 -33.31 -11.77
N LYS A 736 -31.31 -33.99 -11.97
CA LYS A 736 -30.38 -34.33 -10.90
C LYS A 736 -29.22 -33.35 -10.94
N MET A 737 -28.99 -32.66 -9.87
CA MET A 737 -27.92 -31.69 -9.74
C MET A 737 -27.34 -31.75 -8.34
N LYS A 738 -26.00 -31.78 -8.25
CA LYS A 738 -25.31 -31.66 -6.99
C LYS A 738 -25.32 -30.18 -6.56
N TYR A 739 -25.56 -29.95 -5.28
CA TYR A 739 -25.41 -28.63 -4.67
C TYR A 739 -24.77 -28.79 -3.29
N LEU A 740 -24.14 -27.75 -2.80
CA LEU A 740 -23.46 -27.75 -1.49
C LEU A 740 -24.07 -26.70 -0.58
N VAL A 741 -24.22 -27.05 0.69
CA VAL A 741 -24.61 -26.11 1.75
C VAL A 741 -23.46 -26.01 2.74
N GLY A 742 -22.92 -24.84 2.90
CA GLY A 742 -21.84 -24.57 3.85
C GLY A 742 -22.10 -23.32 4.65
N THR A 743 -21.11 -22.87 5.36
CA THR A 743 -21.24 -21.72 6.26
C THR A 743 -20.06 -20.78 6.18
N MET A 744 -20.31 -19.53 6.57
CA MET A 744 -19.26 -18.57 6.83
C MET A 744 -18.80 -18.71 8.29
N ILE A 745 -17.51 -18.96 8.49
CA ILE A 745 -16.91 -18.95 9.83
C ILE A 745 -16.49 -17.51 10.12
N GLU A 746 -17.29 -16.83 10.91
CA GLU A 746 -17.11 -15.42 11.23
C GLU A 746 -17.37 -15.07 12.69
N ILE A 747 -17.90 -16.03 13.45
CA ILE A 747 -18.07 -15.92 14.90
C ILE A 747 -16.98 -16.76 15.59
N PRO A 748 -16.25 -16.20 16.57
CA PRO A 748 -15.21 -16.96 17.29
C PRO A 748 -15.68 -18.30 17.84
N ARG A 749 -16.90 -18.39 18.35
CA ARG A 749 -17.47 -19.66 18.82
C ARG A 749 -17.55 -20.71 17.70
N ALA A 750 -17.90 -20.28 16.48
CA ALA A 750 -17.93 -21.18 15.33
C ALA A 750 -16.54 -21.75 15.02
N ALA A 751 -15.51 -20.92 15.10
CA ALA A 751 -14.13 -21.36 14.90
C ALA A 751 -13.70 -22.37 15.99
N LEU A 752 -14.08 -22.14 17.23
CA LEU A 752 -13.77 -23.02 18.37
C LEU A 752 -14.50 -24.37 18.29
N THR A 753 -15.65 -24.41 17.65
CA THR A 753 -16.50 -25.60 17.50
C THR A 753 -16.62 -26.07 16.06
N ALA A 754 -15.62 -25.77 15.26
CA ALA A 754 -15.63 -26.06 13.81
C ALA A 754 -15.75 -27.56 13.50
N ASP A 755 -15.26 -28.44 14.37
CA ASP A 755 -15.44 -29.88 14.25
C ASP A 755 -16.93 -30.30 14.29
N GLU A 756 -17.74 -29.65 15.13
CA GLU A 756 -19.17 -29.90 15.20
C GLU A 756 -19.91 -29.29 14.01
N ILE A 757 -19.55 -28.06 13.64
CA ILE A 757 -20.17 -27.36 12.51
C ILE A 757 -19.92 -28.12 11.20
N ALA A 758 -18.76 -28.72 11.03
CA ALA A 758 -18.39 -29.48 9.85
C ALA A 758 -19.21 -30.79 9.68
N LYS A 759 -19.94 -31.21 10.71
CA LYS A 759 -20.88 -32.33 10.57
C LYS A 759 -22.03 -31.96 9.61
N GLU A 760 -22.41 -30.68 9.57
CA GLU A 760 -23.46 -30.17 8.73
C GLU A 760 -22.93 -29.34 7.55
N ALA A 761 -21.86 -28.57 7.73
CA ALA A 761 -21.29 -27.75 6.67
C ALA A 761 -20.45 -28.58 5.70
N GLU A 762 -20.72 -28.41 4.42
CA GLU A 762 -19.97 -29.08 3.35
C GLU A 762 -18.78 -28.24 2.86
N PHE A 763 -18.72 -26.98 3.25
CA PHE A 763 -17.57 -26.07 3.06
C PHE A 763 -17.57 -24.98 4.12
N PHE A 764 -16.38 -24.38 4.34
CA PHE A 764 -16.22 -23.18 5.17
C PHE A 764 -15.67 -22.04 4.34
N SER A 765 -16.21 -20.84 4.56
CA SER A 765 -15.62 -19.59 4.09
C SER A 765 -15.37 -18.70 5.32
N PHE A 766 -14.14 -18.25 5.50
CA PHE A 766 -13.81 -17.38 6.64
C PHE A 766 -14.22 -15.95 6.33
N GLY A 767 -15.20 -15.43 7.06
CA GLY A 767 -15.64 -14.02 6.99
C GLY A 767 -14.77 -13.20 7.95
N THR A 768 -13.60 -12.85 7.50
CA THR A 768 -12.57 -12.28 8.37
C THR A 768 -12.87 -10.87 8.85
N ASN A 769 -13.76 -10.13 8.18
CA ASN A 769 -14.20 -8.82 8.69
C ASN A 769 -14.93 -8.95 10.02
N ASP A 770 -15.96 -9.78 10.09
CA ASP A 770 -16.71 -10.02 11.33
C ASP A 770 -15.87 -10.79 12.35
N LEU A 771 -15.08 -11.76 11.90
CA LEU A 771 -14.21 -12.52 12.80
C LEU A 771 -13.20 -11.60 13.49
N THR A 772 -12.66 -10.64 12.77
CA THR A 772 -11.75 -9.63 13.31
C THR A 772 -12.46 -8.72 14.30
N GLN A 773 -13.65 -8.21 13.95
CA GLN A 773 -14.45 -7.36 14.85
C GLN A 773 -14.74 -8.05 16.18
N MET A 774 -15.17 -9.29 16.14
CA MET A 774 -15.55 -10.04 17.34
C MET A 774 -14.35 -10.51 18.16
N THR A 775 -13.23 -10.78 17.50
CA THR A 775 -11.99 -11.20 18.17
C THR A 775 -11.32 -10.03 18.89
N PHE A 776 -11.24 -8.86 18.23
CA PHE A 776 -10.70 -7.65 18.85
C PHE A 776 -11.69 -6.97 19.79
N GLY A 777 -12.98 -7.19 19.62
CA GLY A 777 -14.02 -6.60 20.47
C GLY A 777 -14.33 -5.15 20.14
N PHE A 778 -14.12 -4.71 18.89
CA PHE A 778 -14.54 -3.40 18.43
C PHE A 778 -15.11 -3.45 17.01
N SER A 779 -15.99 -2.48 16.74
CA SER A 779 -16.62 -2.33 15.43
C SER A 779 -15.66 -1.67 14.44
N ARG A 780 -15.66 -2.18 13.21
CA ARG A 780 -14.95 -1.57 12.09
C ARG A 780 -15.35 -0.10 11.88
N ASP A 781 -16.62 0.21 12.02
CA ASP A 781 -17.16 1.55 11.81
C ASP A 781 -16.73 2.53 12.90
N ASP A 782 -16.54 2.06 14.13
CA ASP A 782 -16.14 2.88 15.27
C ASP A 782 -14.62 2.96 15.47
N ALA A 783 -13.86 2.04 14.91
CA ALA A 783 -12.42 1.92 15.14
C ALA A 783 -11.63 3.16 14.70
N GLY A 784 -12.11 3.89 13.72
CA GLY A 784 -11.47 5.13 13.24
C GLY A 784 -11.29 6.20 14.31
N LYS A 785 -12.06 6.14 15.39
CA LYS A 785 -11.97 7.10 16.49
C LYS A 785 -10.70 6.92 17.35
N PHE A 786 -10.11 5.74 17.38
CA PHE A 786 -8.97 5.44 18.24
C PHE A 786 -7.77 4.79 17.54
N LEU A 787 -7.93 4.18 16.38
CA LEU A 787 -6.84 3.47 15.71
C LEU A 787 -5.65 4.37 15.37
N GLY A 788 -5.90 5.64 15.04
CA GLY A 788 -4.83 6.61 14.79
C GLY A 788 -3.90 6.77 15.99
N ALA A 789 -4.46 6.86 17.20
CA ALA A 789 -3.68 6.94 18.44
C ALA A 789 -2.90 5.63 18.70
N TYR A 790 -3.48 4.49 18.35
CA TYR A 790 -2.84 3.19 18.50
C TYR A 790 -1.62 3.07 17.59
N TYR A 791 -1.71 3.60 16.36
CA TYR A 791 -0.56 3.64 15.45
C TYR A 791 0.53 4.59 15.97
N ASP A 792 0.15 5.77 16.43
CA ASP A 792 1.08 6.77 16.95
C ASP A 792 1.84 6.27 18.18
N LYS A 793 1.17 5.48 19.02
CA LYS A 793 1.75 4.88 20.24
C LYS A 793 2.36 3.49 19.99
N LYS A 794 2.39 3.04 18.74
CA LYS A 794 2.98 1.77 18.32
C LYS A 794 2.35 0.54 18.95
N ILE A 795 1.08 0.63 19.29
CA ILE A 795 0.30 -0.52 19.80
C ILE A 795 -0.07 -1.44 18.65
N TYR A 796 -0.53 -0.86 17.53
CA TYR A 796 -0.75 -1.58 16.28
C TYR A 796 0.17 -1.01 15.19
N GLU A 797 0.73 -1.90 14.39
CA GLU A 797 1.54 -1.53 13.23
C GLU A 797 0.70 -1.32 11.97
N SER A 798 -0.43 -2.01 11.87
CA SER A 798 -1.33 -1.95 10.70
C SER A 798 -2.78 -2.06 11.12
N ASP A 799 -3.67 -1.65 10.20
CA ASP A 799 -5.12 -1.81 10.36
C ASP A 799 -5.49 -3.30 10.28
N PRO A 800 -6.07 -3.89 11.34
CA PRO A 800 -6.43 -5.31 11.33
C PRO A 800 -7.56 -5.65 10.35
N PHE A 801 -8.28 -4.67 9.82
CA PHE A 801 -9.29 -4.87 8.78
C PHE A 801 -8.72 -4.87 7.37
N ALA A 802 -7.59 -4.21 7.16
CA ALA A 802 -6.90 -4.21 5.88
C ALA A 802 -5.92 -5.39 5.76
N LYS A 803 -5.26 -5.73 6.84
CA LYS A 803 -4.24 -6.76 6.92
C LYS A 803 -4.60 -7.74 8.04
N LEU A 804 -4.73 -9.01 7.71
CA LEU A 804 -5.16 -10.03 8.66
C LEU A 804 -4.23 -10.11 9.88
N ASP A 805 -4.83 -10.02 11.06
CA ASP A 805 -4.15 -10.35 12.32
C ASP A 805 -3.83 -11.84 12.35
N GLN A 806 -2.58 -12.18 12.16
CA GLN A 806 -2.14 -13.59 12.12
C GLN A 806 -1.95 -14.20 13.50
N VAL A 807 -1.91 -13.38 14.55
CA VAL A 807 -1.71 -13.85 15.94
C VAL A 807 -3.02 -14.31 16.55
N GLY A 808 -4.00 -13.43 16.69
CA GLY A 808 -5.29 -13.75 17.30
C GLY A 808 -6.30 -14.36 16.33
N VAL A 809 -6.70 -13.59 15.33
CA VAL A 809 -7.65 -14.05 14.31
C VAL A 809 -7.07 -15.24 13.54
N GLY A 810 -5.78 -15.16 13.22
CA GLY A 810 -5.08 -16.25 12.53
C GLY A 810 -5.09 -17.58 13.29
N LYS A 811 -5.01 -17.55 14.62
CA LYS A 811 -5.15 -18.76 15.45
C LYS A 811 -6.52 -19.39 15.30
N LEU A 812 -7.56 -18.56 15.25
CA LEU A 812 -8.93 -19.05 15.06
C LEU A 812 -9.11 -19.68 13.68
N VAL A 813 -8.54 -19.06 12.64
CA VAL A 813 -8.59 -19.60 11.27
C VAL A 813 -7.87 -20.96 11.21
N LYS A 814 -6.67 -21.06 11.76
CA LYS A 814 -5.91 -22.31 11.81
C LYS A 814 -6.66 -23.40 12.56
N MET A 815 -7.23 -23.05 13.71
CA MET A 815 -7.99 -23.97 14.55
C MET A 815 -9.22 -24.49 13.81
N ALA A 816 -9.99 -23.60 13.19
CA ALA A 816 -11.19 -23.96 12.47
C ALA A 816 -10.88 -24.84 11.24
N ALA A 817 -9.81 -24.53 10.53
CA ALA A 817 -9.37 -25.36 9.39
C ALA A 817 -9.01 -26.77 9.83
N LYS A 818 -8.25 -26.90 10.90
CA LYS A 818 -7.84 -28.18 11.46
C LYS A 818 -9.04 -28.99 11.97
N LEU A 819 -9.84 -28.38 12.84
CA LEU A 819 -11.01 -29.05 13.43
C LEU A 819 -12.04 -29.44 12.37
N GLY A 820 -12.28 -28.59 11.40
CA GLY A 820 -13.21 -28.88 10.31
C GLY A 820 -12.78 -30.09 9.49
N ARG A 821 -11.52 -30.19 9.14
CA ARG A 821 -10.95 -31.29 8.38
C ARG A 821 -10.80 -32.59 9.16
N GLU A 822 -10.74 -32.52 10.49
CA GLU A 822 -10.81 -33.71 11.34
C GLU A 822 -12.16 -34.41 11.20
N THR A 823 -13.24 -33.65 11.09
CA THR A 823 -14.61 -34.19 10.92
C THR A 823 -14.88 -34.50 9.45
N ARG A 824 -14.44 -33.65 8.54
CA ARG A 824 -14.69 -33.77 7.09
C ARG A 824 -13.37 -33.56 6.34
N PRO A 825 -12.60 -34.62 6.06
CA PRO A 825 -11.28 -34.49 5.44
C PRO A 825 -11.26 -33.75 4.08
N GLU A 826 -12.34 -33.86 3.33
CA GLU A 826 -12.51 -33.21 2.03
C GLU A 826 -13.12 -31.80 2.11
N LEU A 827 -13.25 -31.23 3.31
CA LEU A 827 -13.85 -29.92 3.54
C LEU A 827 -13.10 -28.84 2.73
N HIS A 828 -13.85 -28.12 1.90
CA HIS A 828 -13.33 -27.03 1.10
C HIS A 828 -13.27 -25.75 1.95
N LEU A 829 -12.12 -25.11 1.95
CA LEU A 829 -11.84 -23.95 2.81
C LEU A 829 -11.42 -22.74 2.00
N GLY A 830 -12.02 -21.59 2.27
CA GLY A 830 -11.66 -20.35 1.63
C GLY A 830 -11.80 -19.15 2.55
N ILE A 831 -11.34 -18.00 2.08
CA ILE A 831 -11.46 -16.72 2.78
C ILE A 831 -12.12 -15.71 1.85
N CYS A 832 -13.02 -14.88 2.37
CA CYS A 832 -13.79 -13.96 1.55
C CYS A 832 -13.88 -12.52 2.10
N GLY A 833 -13.16 -12.19 3.16
CA GLY A 833 -13.08 -10.81 3.67
C GLY A 833 -12.20 -9.92 2.81
N GLU A 834 -12.04 -8.66 3.19
CA GLU A 834 -11.14 -7.70 2.54
C GLU A 834 -9.69 -8.23 2.50
N HIS A 835 -9.34 -9.10 3.43
CA HIS A 835 -8.03 -9.72 3.54
C HIS A 835 -7.67 -10.61 2.34
N GLY A 836 -8.65 -11.12 1.59
CA GLY A 836 -8.41 -12.00 0.44
C GLY A 836 -7.61 -11.37 -0.70
N GLY A 837 -7.52 -10.05 -0.74
CA GLY A 837 -6.71 -9.31 -1.71
C GLY A 837 -5.42 -8.73 -1.13
N ASP A 838 -5.15 -8.94 0.15
CA ASP A 838 -3.90 -8.47 0.79
C ASP A 838 -2.80 -9.52 0.66
N PRO A 839 -1.62 -9.16 0.08
CA PRO A 839 -0.56 -10.14 -0.16
C PRO A 839 -0.10 -10.94 1.07
N SER A 840 0.06 -10.29 2.23
CA SER A 840 0.49 -10.98 3.46
C SER A 840 -0.56 -11.95 3.97
N SER A 841 -1.83 -11.59 3.84
CA SER A 841 -2.96 -12.43 4.21
C SER A 841 -3.10 -13.64 3.27
N VAL A 842 -2.89 -13.43 1.97
CA VAL A 842 -2.87 -14.51 0.97
C VAL A 842 -1.76 -15.52 1.29
N GLU A 843 -0.57 -15.05 1.63
CA GLU A 843 0.54 -15.91 2.05
C GLU A 843 0.18 -16.74 3.28
N PHE A 844 -0.47 -16.13 4.26
CA PHE A 844 -0.96 -16.83 5.44
C PHE A 844 -1.97 -17.92 5.06
N CYS A 845 -2.92 -17.62 4.19
CA CYS A 845 -3.90 -18.59 3.71
C CYS A 845 -3.24 -19.77 3.00
N HIS A 846 -2.19 -19.51 2.22
CA HIS A 846 -1.40 -20.56 1.59
C HIS A 846 -0.75 -21.48 2.64
N LYS A 847 -0.11 -20.90 3.65
CA LYS A 847 0.57 -21.64 4.72
C LYS A 847 -0.39 -22.48 5.57
N VAL A 848 -1.58 -21.98 5.84
CA VAL A 848 -2.61 -22.67 6.61
C VAL A 848 -3.22 -23.83 5.82
N GLY A 849 -3.09 -23.81 4.48
CA GLY A 849 -3.62 -24.85 3.62
C GLY A 849 -5.06 -24.62 3.19
N LEU A 850 -5.51 -23.37 3.12
CA LEU A 850 -6.80 -23.07 2.51
C LEU A 850 -6.79 -23.41 1.02
N ASP A 851 -7.96 -23.62 0.44
CA ASP A 851 -8.10 -24.00 -0.96
C ASP A 851 -8.19 -22.79 -1.87
N TYR A 852 -8.80 -21.69 -1.41
CA TYR A 852 -8.93 -20.49 -2.21
C TYR A 852 -8.92 -19.22 -1.34
N VAL A 853 -8.62 -18.11 -2.00
CA VAL A 853 -8.88 -16.76 -1.49
C VAL A 853 -9.90 -16.09 -2.40
N SER A 854 -10.72 -15.20 -1.85
CA SER A 854 -11.73 -14.45 -2.61
C SER A 854 -11.60 -12.96 -2.31
N CYS A 855 -11.61 -12.15 -3.35
CA CYS A 855 -11.37 -10.71 -3.24
C CYS A 855 -12.18 -9.93 -4.26
N SER A 856 -12.19 -8.60 -4.16
CA SER A 856 -12.85 -7.75 -5.14
C SER A 856 -12.25 -7.97 -6.54
N PRO A 857 -13.02 -7.73 -7.62
CA PRO A 857 -12.58 -8.07 -8.99
C PRO A 857 -11.21 -7.50 -9.37
N PHE A 858 -10.94 -6.25 -9.05
CA PHE A 858 -9.67 -5.60 -9.41
C PHE A 858 -8.47 -6.06 -8.59
N ARG A 859 -8.69 -6.79 -7.51
CA ARG A 859 -7.62 -7.37 -6.68
C ARG A 859 -7.28 -8.80 -7.08
N VAL A 860 -8.03 -9.38 -7.99
CA VAL A 860 -7.78 -10.76 -8.48
C VAL A 860 -6.36 -10.95 -9.00
N PRO A 861 -5.81 -10.09 -9.85
CA PRO A 861 -4.41 -10.24 -10.29
C PRO A 861 -3.41 -10.16 -9.13
N ILE A 862 -3.64 -9.27 -8.18
CA ILE A 862 -2.79 -9.12 -6.99
C ILE A 862 -2.78 -10.42 -6.18
N ALA A 863 -3.94 -10.99 -5.94
CA ALA A 863 -4.08 -12.24 -5.20
C ALA A 863 -3.44 -13.42 -5.95
N ARG A 864 -3.59 -13.49 -7.26
CA ARG A 864 -2.94 -14.52 -8.10
C ARG A 864 -1.41 -14.45 -7.97
N LEU A 865 -0.86 -13.25 -8.06
CA LEU A 865 0.58 -13.05 -7.93
C LEU A 865 1.06 -13.37 -6.50
N ALA A 866 0.35 -12.89 -5.47
CA ALA A 866 0.69 -13.15 -4.07
C ALA A 866 0.63 -14.66 -3.76
N ALA A 867 -0.37 -15.36 -4.25
CA ALA A 867 -0.49 -16.82 -4.11
C ALA A 867 0.68 -17.55 -4.75
N ALA A 868 1.09 -17.12 -5.96
CA ALA A 868 2.26 -17.67 -6.64
C ALA A 868 3.54 -17.43 -5.85
N GLN A 869 3.73 -16.21 -5.34
CA GLN A 869 4.91 -15.88 -4.54
C GLN A 869 4.98 -16.71 -3.26
N ALA A 870 3.85 -16.93 -2.60
CA ALA A 870 3.78 -17.78 -1.41
C ALA A 870 4.22 -19.22 -1.72
N ALA A 871 3.75 -19.78 -2.84
CA ALA A 871 4.13 -21.11 -3.28
C ALA A 871 5.61 -21.19 -3.65
N ILE A 872 6.14 -20.18 -4.33
CA ILE A 872 7.56 -20.13 -4.75
C ILE A 872 8.49 -20.09 -3.54
N LYS A 873 8.13 -19.40 -2.47
CA LYS A 873 8.93 -19.36 -1.24
C LYS A 873 9.13 -20.71 -0.59
N GLU A 874 8.25 -21.67 -0.83
CA GLU A 874 8.33 -23.03 -0.30
C GLU A 874 9.13 -23.98 -1.21
N MET A 875 9.41 -23.57 -2.44
CA MET A 875 10.22 -24.32 -3.39
C MET A 875 11.71 -24.06 -3.15
#